data_40ee97126180066d97f3eec62c77fb40
#
_entry.id   40ee97126180066d97f3eec62c77fb40
#
_cell.length_a   1.000
_cell.length_b   1.000
_cell.length_c   1.000
_cell.angle_alpha   90.00
_cell.angle_beta   90.00
_cell.angle_gamma   90.00
#
_symmetry.space_group_name_H-M   'P 1'
#
loop_
_entity.id
_entity.type
_entity.pdbx_description
1 polymer ?
#
loop_
_entity_poly.entity_id
_entity_poly.type
_entity_poly.pdbx_seq_one_letter_code
_entity_poly.pdbx_strand_id
1 'polypeptide(L)'
;MLISLNWIKDFVELPELDADELANSFTMTTAEVEDVTTTYTHLKQIKVAEIESIKKHPEADKLNLVTFNFGKGKTKEVVCGAPNVREGLKIPYAPLGTTLPNGLTLEPKKIRGIVSEGMLCSQVELGIGEGSSGLMELSNDAEVGQSMLDYLKLEADVVLDVDNKSLTHRPDLWGHYGLAREFAAAHSKELKRPYNISWKEKLESRFSSDKSSITPKVEKGSSGLAYWGLSLDGVKVTDSPDWMKSRLEAAGLRPINNIVDVSNYVMLELGIPLHIFDRDKIEDDVIHIKQLKENQTFKTLDEVDRELVPGDTVICDSKKPLVLAGIMGGLNSGVSEDTTKVFIEVANWNAERVRTTSTRLGLRTDSSQRYEKSLDSTQCYTTLLRTLDLILQVCPEAKVVGRPEYDGEDLDEIKPLVIKTSTQKIKATLGHDLSEEELIKIFKSLDFQVQKDGSGLEVTVPTFRTTKDIECEADLVEEVGRMVGYDNIIPVAPLTDLEATKLEPGKKITRKVQDFLSLKGESLEIMTYPLVGEKLLDKAVWENKNEELKLVNALSKDADRMRPSLIPSALEVIGENAKRFSKFSFFEIGRSYLFSEKNFSDEKHQLLIANFDKKETPFIELINTTEKLLTYLNVPYDLSTDTGKFKNEVIDKSWTGSHPHEFLNIRIMGKFKGSIFSIHPLMMKNFKAKGFASVAVIDLTDFLNRELKDKSKYKPISKFPVSTFDCTVLVEKEKPAATVLECLKKVKLKELSEKKVLDVFNQNETQNAVTLSVKFEDPNKTLDHEFIKKAENMVIKTLDEAGFPLKS
;
A
#
# COMPACT_ATOMS: atom_id res chain seq x y z
N MET A 1 -7.06 -3.47 -14.29
CA MET A 1 -6.94 -3.77 -15.75
C MET A 1 -8.30 -4.21 -16.26
N LEU A 2 -8.82 -3.50 -17.28
CA LEU A 2 -10.14 -3.80 -17.82
C LEU A 2 -10.13 -5.01 -18.75
N ILE A 3 -11.03 -5.95 -18.51
CA ILE A 3 -11.12 -7.23 -19.20
C ILE A 3 -12.53 -7.38 -19.79
N SER A 4 -12.63 -7.44 -21.11
CA SER A 4 -13.87 -7.71 -21.84
C SER A 4 -14.20 -9.21 -21.80
N LEU A 5 -15.37 -9.59 -21.27
CA LEU A 5 -15.84 -10.97 -21.31
C LEU A 5 -16.18 -11.43 -22.73
N ASN A 6 -16.62 -10.51 -23.61
CA ASN A 6 -16.81 -10.87 -25.03
C ASN A 6 -15.50 -11.23 -25.71
N TRP A 7 -14.40 -10.59 -25.34
CA TRP A 7 -13.08 -10.95 -25.84
C TRP A 7 -12.59 -12.29 -25.29
N ILE A 8 -12.84 -12.55 -24.01
CA ILE A 8 -12.54 -13.85 -23.38
C ILE A 8 -13.29 -14.99 -24.09
N LYS A 9 -14.56 -14.79 -24.51
CA LYS A 9 -15.38 -15.79 -25.22
C LYS A 9 -14.80 -16.22 -26.57
N ASP A 10 -13.93 -15.42 -27.18
CA ASP A 10 -13.23 -15.85 -28.40
C ASP A 10 -12.35 -17.09 -28.13
N PHE A 11 -11.83 -17.21 -26.91
CA PHE A 11 -10.87 -18.24 -26.51
C PHE A 11 -11.44 -19.35 -25.64
N VAL A 12 -12.52 -19.07 -24.90
CA VAL A 12 -13.13 -20.05 -23.98
C VAL A 12 -14.65 -19.85 -23.93
N GLU A 13 -15.38 -20.95 -23.80
CA GLU A 13 -16.80 -20.88 -23.48
C GLU A 13 -16.97 -20.62 -21.99
N LEU A 14 -17.54 -19.46 -21.63
CA LEU A 14 -17.80 -19.11 -20.23
C LEU A 14 -18.99 -19.93 -19.70
N PRO A 15 -18.99 -20.27 -18.39
CA PRO A 15 -20.14 -20.93 -17.76
C PRO A 15 -21.36 -20.00 -17.73
N GLU A 16 -22.55 -20.62 -17.57
CA GLU A 16 -23.81 -19.86 -17.38
C GLU A 16 -23.91 -19.31 -15.95
N LEU A 17 -23.06 -18.37 -15.63
CA LEU A 17 -23.03 -17.61 -14.37
C LEU A 17 -23.33 -16.14 -14.69
N ASP A 18 -23.85 -15.41 -13.71
CA ASP A 18 -23.97 -13.97 -13.85
C ASP A 18 -22.58 -13.28 -13.73
N ALA A 19 -22.55 -11.99 -13.99
CA ALA A 19 -21.29 -11.26 -14.02
C ALA A 19 -20.58 -11.18 -12.66
N ASP A 20 -21.35 -11.07 -11.58
CA ASP A 20 -20.82 -11.02 -10.21
C ASP A 20 -20.31 -12.39 -9.76
N GLU A 21 -21.01 -13.46 -10.12
CA GLU A 21 -20.58 -14.84 -9.86
C GLU A 21 -19.28 -15.17 -10.61
N LEU A 22 -19.15 -14.74 -11.89
CA LEU A 22 -17.92 -14.89 -12.66
C LEU A 22 -16.77 -14.11 -12.04
N ALA A 23 -17.01 -12.85 -11.64
CA ALA A 23 -16.01 -12.01 -10.98
C ALA A 23 -15.54 -12.63 -9.64
N ASN A 24 -16.48 -13.11 -8.84
CA ASN A 24 -16.15 -13.78 -7.58
C ASN A 24 -15.36 -15.07 -7.80
N SER A 25 -15.76 -15.89 -8.76
CA SER A 25 -15.02 -17.11 -9.12
C SER A 25 -13.59 -16.80 -9.56
N PHE A 26 -13.40 -15.75 -10.36
CA PHE A 26 -12.07 -15.32 -10.80
C PHE A 26 -11.24 -14.77 -9.64
N THR A 27 -11.84 -14.00 -8.74
CA THR A 27 -11.19 -13.52 -7.51
C THR A 27 -10.70 -14.68 -6.65
N MET A 28 -11.51 -15.69 -6.46
CA MET A 28 -11.19 -16.84 -5.60
C MET A 28 -10.12 -17.77 -6.19
N THR A 29 -9.92 -17.75 -7.49
CA THR A 29 -8.99 -18.68 -8.16
C THR A 29 -7.76 -18.02 -8.74
N THR A 30 -7.81 -16.74 -9.10
CA THR A 30 -6.78 -16.12 -9.93
C THR A 30 -6.34 -14.75 -9.45
N ALA A 31 -7.24 -13.75 -9.45
CA ALA A 31 -6.90 -12.37 -9.11
C ALA A 31 -8.13 -11.57 -8.71
N GLU A 32 -7.96 -10.60 -7.82
CA GLU A 32 -9.03 -9.74 -7.31
C GLU A 32 -9.69 -8.92 -8.42
N VAL A 33 -11.01 -8.97 -8.49
CA VAL A 33 -11.85 -8.11 -9.33
C VAL A 33 -12.39 -6.99 -8.46
N GLU A 34 -12.00 -5.74 -8.75
CA GLU A 34 -12.38 -4.55 -7.97
C GLU A 34 -13.77 -4.04 -8.36
N ASP A 35 -14.15 -4.15 -9.65
CA ASP A 35 -15.42 -3.66 -10.16
C ASP A 35 -15.92 -4.47 -11.36
N VAL A 36 -17.23 -4.46 -11.58
CA VAL A 36 -17.91 -5.10 -12.70
C VAL A 36 -18.77 -4.08 -13.41
N THR A 37 -18.40 -3.70 -14.61
CA THR A 37 -19.15 -2.75 -15.43
C THR A 37 -19.84 -3.45 -16.60
N THR A 38 -21.01 -2.97 -16.97
CA THR A 38 -21.74 -3.46 -18.15
C THR A 38 -21.88 -2.34 -19.18
N THR A 39 -21.44 -2.59 -20.42
CA THR A 39 -21.55 -1.64 -21.52
C THR A 39 -22.73 -2.03 -22.42
N TYR A 40 -23.57 -1.03 -22.75
CA TYR A 40 -24.69 -1.17 -23.70
C TYR A 40 -25.75 -2.23 -23.38
N THR A 41 -25.68 -2.93 -22.23
CA THR A 41 -26.65 -3.98 -21.87
C THR A 41 -28.08 -3.44 -21.76
N HIS A 42 -28.26 -2.22 -21.30
CA HIS A 42 -29.54 -1.52 -21.20
C HIS A 42 -30.18 -1.28 -22.58
N LEU A 43 -29.38 -1.13 -23.65
CA LEU A 43 -29.85 -0.90 -25.00
C LEU A 43 -30.65 -2.09 -25.59
N LYS A 44 -30.49 -3.31 -25.03
CA LYS A 44 -31.31 -4.47 -25.41
C LYS A 44 -32.79 -4.26 -25.10
N GLN A 45 -33.10 -3.56 -24.01
CA GLN A 45 -34.46 -3.30 -23.55
C GLN A 45 -35.05 -2.09 -24.23
N ILE A 46 -34.26 -1.12 -24.66
CA ILE A 46 -34.69 0.10 -25.35
C ILE A 46 -35.03 -0.24 -26.79
N LYS A 47 -36.21 0.25 -27.24
CA LYS A 47 -36.75 -0.08 -28.54
C LYS A 47 -36.82 1.14 -29.46
N VAL A 48 -36.66 0.90 -30.76
CA VAL A 48 -37.02 1.89 -31.76
C VAL A 48 -38.55 2.08 -31.75
N ALA A 49 -39.01 3.31 -31.58
CA ALA A 49 -40.43 3.65 -31.57
C ALA A 49 -40.69 4.77 -32.56
N GLU A 50 -41.94 4.85 -33.06
CA GLU A 50 -42.40 5.88 -34.00
C GLU A 50 -43.53 6.69 -33.37
N ILE A 51 -43.42 8.00 -33.37
CA ILE A 51 -44.43 8.91 -32.84
C ILE A 51 -45.64 8.96 -33.76
N GLU A 52 -46.82 8.56 -33.25
CA GLU A 52 -48.07 8.53 -33.98
C GLU A 52 -48.87 9.81 -33.77
N SER A 53 -48.90 10.37 -32.55
CA SER A 53 -49.65 11.62 -32.30
C SER A 53 -49.08 12.39 -31.10
N ILE A 54 -49.29 13.70 -31.09
CA ILE A 54 -48.81 14.62 -30.08
C ILE A 54 -49.99 15.49 -29.60
N LYS A 55 -50.16 15.58 -28.28
CA LYS A 55 -51.15 16.47 -27.66
C LYS A 55 -50.43 17.34 -26.61
N LYS A 56 -50.90 18.58 -26.45
CA LYS A 56 -50.41 19.46 -25.38
C LYS A 56 -50.78 18.89 -24.01
N HIS A 57 -49.88 18.99 -23.05
CA HIS A 57 -50.18 18.61 -21.68
C HIS A 57 -51.20 19.59 -21.06
N PRO A 58 -52.32 19.14 -20.43
CA PRO A 58 -53.38 20.04 -19.96
C PRO A 58 -52.94 21.01 -18.85
N GLU A 59 -51.89 20.66 -18.08
CA GLU A 59 -51.45 21.48 -16.93
C GLU A 59 -49.99 21.99 -17.11
N ALA A 60 -49.39 21.89 -18.31
CA ALA A 60 -47.98 22.31 -18.50
C ALA A 60 -47.68 22.71 -19.95
N ASP A 61 -47.49 24.00 -20.21
CA ASP A 61 -47.26 24.56 -21.56
C ASP A 61 -46.03 24.04 -22.29
N LYS A 62 -45.03 23.61 -21.56
CA LYS A 62 -43.76 23.11 -22.12
C LYS A 62 -43.71 21.59 -22.28
N LEU A 63 -44.75 20.86 -21.91
CA LEU A 63 -44.83 19.41 -21.98
C LEU A 63 -45.86 18.98 -23.05
N ASN A 64 -45.57 17.85 -23.66
CA ASN A 64 -46.46 17.19 -24.61
C ASN A 64 -46.76 15.76 -24.11
N LEU A 65 -47.94 15.27 -24.44
CA LEU A 65 -48.35 13.88 -24.36
C LEU A 65 -48.06 13.26 -25.71
N VAL A 66 -47.18 12.29 -25.74
CA VAL A 66 -46.68 11.67 -26.96
C VAL A 66 -47.14 10.23 -27.00
N THR A 67 -47.99 9.90 -27.98
CA THR A 67 -48.39 8.52 -28.27
C THR A 67 -47.48 7.98 -29.36
N PHE A 68 -46.91 6.81 -29.14
CA PHE A 68 -45.96 6.20 -30.03
C PHE A 68 -46.17 4.69 -30.15
N ASN A 69 -45.82 4.14 -31.30
CA ASN A 69 -45.78 2.71 -31.58
C ASN A 69 -44.35 2.16 -31.34
N PHE A 70 -44.21 1.08 -30.60
CA PHE A 70 -42.92 0.45 -30.32
C PHE A 70 -42.83 -1.01 -30.81
N GLY A 71 -43.63 -1.32 -31.84
CA GLY A 71 -43.62 -2.59 -32.57
C GLY A 71 -44.86 -3.46 -32.32
N LYS A 72 -45.19 -4.27 -33.30
CA LYS A 72 -46.36 -5.17 -33.32
C LYS A 72 -47.69 -4.45 -33.02
N GLY A 73 -47.81 -3.18 -33.42
CA GLY A 73 -49.00 -2.38 -33.18
C GLY A 73 -49.27 -2.02 -31.72
N LYS A 74 -48.32 -2.17 -30.85
CA LYS A 74 -48.37 -1.78 -29.43
C LYS A 74 -48.09 -0.28 -29.30
N THR A 75 -49.01 0.43 -28.73
CA THR A 75 -48.86 1.88 -28.46
C THR A 75 -48.79 2.17 -26.98
N LYS A 76 -48.07 3.22 -26.62
CA LYS A 76 -48.00 3.78 -25.27
C LYS A 76 -47.99 5.29 -25.33
N GLU A 77 -48.27 5.92 -24.17
CA GLU A 77 -48.24 7.37 -24.01
C GLU A 77 -47.21 7.76 -22.93
N VAL A 78 -46.39 8.76 -23.22
CA VAL A 78 -45.44 9.34 -22.28
C VAL A 78 -45.53 10.85 -22.26
N VAL A 79 -45.11 11.45 -21.14
CA VAL A 79 -44.96 12.90 -21.02
C VAL A 79 -43.56 13.27 -21.48
N CYS A 80 -43.46 14.12 -22.52
CA CYS A 80 -42.17 14.53 -23.10
C CYS A 80 -42.04 16.05 -23.17
N GLY A 81 -40.85 16.57 -22.75
CA GLY A 81 -40.52 18.00 -22.82
C GLY A 81 -39.51 18.35 -23.90
N ALA A 82 -39.11 17.41 -24.74
CA ALA A 82 -38.13 17.66 -25.80
C ALA A 82 -38.66 18.61 -26.90
N PRO A 83 -37.82 19.53 -27.39
CA PRO A 83 -38.25 20.54 -28.37
C PRO A 83 -38.44 20.00 -29.78
N ASN A 84 -37.83 18.87 -30.12
CA ASN A 84 -37.83 18.29 -31.46
C ASN A 84 -38.89 17.19 -31.68
N VAL A 85 -39.87 17.08 -30.76
CA VAL A 85 -40.98 16.12 -30.91
C VAL A 85 -41.86 16.48 -32.10
N ARG A 86 -42.05 15.50 -33.03
CA ARG A 86 -42.95 15.62 -34.18
C ARG A 86 -43.54 14.27 -34.60
N GLU A 87 -44.71 14.26 -35.19
CA GLU A 87 -45.34 13.04 -35.71
C GLU A 87 -44.48 12.41 -36.82
N GLY A 88 -44.44 11.09 -36.86
CA GLY A 88 -43.62 10.30 -37.78
C GLY A 88 -42.12 10.22 -37.40
N LEU A 89 -41.68 10.87 -36.32
CA LEU A 89 -40.30 10.77 -35.86
C LEU A 89 -40.05 9.40 -35.23
N LYS A 90 -38.94 8.75 -35.65
CA LYS A 90 -38.45 7.54 -35.03
C LYS A 90 -37.44 7.90 -33.94
N ILE A 91 -37.60 7.28 -32.78
CA ILE A 91 -36.89 7.65 -31.54
C ILE A 91 -36.62 6.42 -30.69
N PRO A 92 -35.64 6.49 -29.77
CA PRO A 92 -35.44 5.44 -28.74
C PRO A 92 -36.51 5.59 -27.63
N TYR A 93 -37.13 4.46 -27.30
CA TYR A 93 -38.09 4.34 -26.20
C TYR A 93 -37.52 3.39 -25.14
N ALA A 94 -37.31 3.87 -23.91
CA ALA A 94 -36.93 3.09 -22.76
C ALA A 94 -38.18 2.69 -21.95
N PRO A 95 -38.52 1.38 -21.84
CA PRO A 95 -39.66 0.90 -21.07
C PRO A 95 -39.42 1.01 -19.58
N LEU A 96 -40.51 0.91 -18.79
CA LEU A 96 -40.40 0.82 -17.32
C LEU A 96 -39.56 -0.40 -16.90
N GLY A 97 -38.76 -0.23 -15.86
CA GLY A 97 -37.78 -1.24 -15.38
C GLY A 97 -36.41 -1.13 -16.04
N THR A 98 -36.23 -0.26 -17.05
CA THR A 98 -34.91 -0.02 -17.65
C THR A 98 -34.09 0.86 -16.70
N THR A 99 -32.89 0.44 -16.38
CA THR A 99 -31.88 1.26 -15.70
C THR A 99 -30.98 1.95 -16.73
N LEU A 100 -30.93 3.25 -16.71
CA LEU A 100 -30.12 4.07 -17.61
C LEU A 100 -28.69 4.22 -17.07
N PRO A 101 -27.69 4.60 -17.91
CA PRO A 101 -26.28 4.74 -17.50
C PRO A 101 -26.03 5.69 -16.33
N ASN A 102 -26.92 6.66 -16.08
CA ASN A 102 -26.86 7.57 -14.94
C ASN A 102 -27.39 6.94 -13.63
N GLY A 103 -27.71 5.66 -13.62
CA GLY A 103 -28.24 4.92 -12.45
C GLY A 103 -29.76 5.08 -12.25
N LEU A 104 -30.46 5.82 -13.13
CA LEU A 104 -31.92 6.00 -13.01
C LEU A 104 -32.64 4.76 -13.52
N THR A 105 -33.34 4.05 -12.65
CA THR A 105 -34.30 3.01 -13.02
C THR A 105 -35.65 3.64 -13.27
N LEU A 106 -36.21 3.36 -14.45
CA LEU A 106 -37.50 3.95 -14.88
C LEU A 106 -38.66 3.26 -14.16
N GLU A 107 -39.33 4.01 -13.30
CA GLU A 107 -40.55 3.61 -12.61
C GLU A 107 -41.77 4.43 -13.11
N PRO A 108 -43.00 3.94 -12.91
CA PRO A 108 -44.19 4.72 -13.23
C PRO A 108 -44.22 6.05 -12.47
N LYS A 109 -44.05 7.16 -13.15
CA LYS A 109 -43.97 8.48 -12.53
C LYS A 109 -45.15 9.37 -12.99
N LYS A 110 -45.88 9.95 -12.04
CA LYS A 110 -46.86 10.98 -12.32
C LYS A 110 -46.19 12.32 -12.59
N ILE A 111 -46.34 12.84 -13.79
CA ILE A 111 -45.84 14.15 -14.18
C ILE A 111 -47.06 15.06 -14.37
N ARG A 112 -47.24 16.03 -13.47
CA ARG A 112 -48.39 16.92 -13.46
C ARG A 112 -49.73 16.19 -13.65
N GLY A 113 -49.97 15.15 -12.85
CA GLY A 113 -51.21 14.38 -12.84
C GLY A 113 -51.28 13.21 -13.83
N ILE A 114 -50.46 13.14 -14.87
CA ILE A 114 -50.46 12.08 -15.88
C ILE A 114 -49.30 11.11 -15.62
N VAL A 115 -49.58 9.81 -15.73
CA VAL A 115 -48.57 8.75 -15.57
C VAL A 115 -47.80 8.59 -16.88
N SER A 116 -46.47 8.72 -16.84
CA SER A 116 -45.59 8.38 -17.97
C SER A 116 -45.25 6.91 -17.93
N GLU A 117 -45.46 6.20 -19.02
CA GLU A 117 -45.20 4.75 -19.15
C GLU A 117 -43.83 4.43 -19.74
N GLY A 118 -42.82 5.13 -19.31
CA GLY A 118 -41.44 5.01 -19.80
C GLY A 118 -40.85 6.36 -20.20
N MET A 119 -39.80 6.35 -21.00
CA MET A 119 -39.06 7.55 -21.39
C MET A 119 -38.63 7.47 -22.85
N LEU A 120 -38.76 8.60 -23.58
CA LEU A 120 -38.13 8.81 -24.90
C LEU A 120 -36.74 9.44 -24.63
N CYS A 121 -35.71 8.90 -25.25
CA CYS A 121 -34.31 9.17 -24.83
C CYS A 121 -33.54 10.05 -25.81
N SER A 122 -32.69 10.88 -25.27
CA SER A 122 -31.57 11.57 -25.95
C SER A 122 -30.32 10.67 -26.01
N GLN A 123 -29.29 11.08 -26.75
CA GLN A 123 -28.02 10.37 -26.82
C GLN A 123 -27.33 10.28 -25.47
N VAL A 124 -27.41 11.34 -24.65
CA VAL A 124 -26.81 11.36 -23.29
C VAL A 124 -27.49 10.34 -22.37
N GLU A 125 -28.83 10.26 -22.43
CA GLU A 125 -29.59 9.30 -21.63
C GLU A 125 -29.30 7.85 -22.01
N LEU A 126 -28.99 7.62 -23.28
CA LEU A 126 -28.55 6.30 -23.77
C LEU A 126 -27.06 6.00 -23.50
N GLY A 127 -26.27 6.97 -23.07
CA GLY A 127 -24.83 6.82 -22.85
C GLY A 127 -24.02 6.60 -24.14
N ILE A 128 -24.51 7.12 -25.28
CA ILE A 128 -23.89 6.91 -26.60
C ILE A 128 -23.44 8.20 -27.28
N GLY A 129 -23.49 9.32 -26.60
CA GLY A 129 -23.05 10.62 -27.12
C GLY A 129 -23.37 11.78 -26.18
N GLU A 130 -22.97 12.98 -26.58
CA GLU A 130 -23.10 14.21 -25.77
C GLU A 130 -24.39 15.00 -26.09
N GLY A 131 -25.18 14.59 -27.08
CA GLY A 131 -26.41 15.27 -27.52
C GLY A 131 -27.53 15.21 -26.47
N SER A 132 -27.78 16.32 -25.78
CA SER A 132 -28.80 16.46 -24.72
C SER A 132 -29.94 17.45 -25.08
N SER A 133 -29.86 18.14 -26.23
CA SER A 133 -30.77 19.22 -26.59
C SER A 133 -32.17 18.76 -27.07
N GLY A 134 -32.41 17.45 -27.20
CA GLY A 134 -33.65 16.85 -27.62
C GLY A 134 -33.60 15.33 -27.70
N LEU A 135 -34.65 14.71 -28.21
CA LEU A 135 -34.69 13.29 -28.48
C LEU A 135 -33.64 12.92 -29.55
N MET A 136 -33.05 11.73 -29.41
CA MET A 136 -32.25 11.17 -30.50
C MET A 136 -33.14 10.83 -31.68
N GLU A 137 -32.90 11.45 -32.84
CA GLU A 137 -33.61 11.15 -34.06
C GLU A 137 -32.97 9.95 -34.77
N LEU A 138 -33.78 8.96 -35.10
CA LEU A 138 -33.34 7.78 -35.82
C LEU A 138 -33.65 7.90 -37.32
N SER A 139 -32.91 7.13 -38.11
CA SER A 139 -33.16 7.12 -39.56
C SER A 139 -34.56 6.59 -39.89
N ASN A 140 -35.13 7.04 -40.98
CA ASN A 140 -36.47 6.63 -41.45
C ASN A 140 -36.56 5.13 -41.80
N ASP A 141 -35.43 4.49 -42.06
CA ASP A 141 -35.32 3.06 -42.33
C ASP A 141 -35.22 2.20 -41.08
N ALA A 142 -35.06 2.81 -39.87
CA ALA A 142 -35.02 2.08 -38.61
C ALA A 142 -36.33 1.25 -38.44
N GLU A 143 -36.18 -0.04 -38.08
CA GLU A 143 -37.28 -0.94 -37.88
C GLU A 143 -37.96 -0.73 -36.54
N VAL A 144 -39.25 -0.35 -36.53
CA VAL A 144 -40.00 -0.10 -35.28
C VAL A 144 -40.14 -1.39 -34.49
N GLY A 145 -39.72 -1.33 -33.21
CA GLY A 145 -39.68 -2.49 -32.28
C GLY A 145 -38.36 -3.24 -32.19
N GLN A 146 -37.39 -2.98 -33.09
CA GLN A 146 -36.05 -3.53 -32.92
C GLN A 146 -35.38 -2.93 -31.68
N SER A 147 -34.39 -3.64 -31.12
CA SER A 147 -33.61 -3.07 -29.99
C SER A 147 -32.71 -1.96 -30.48
N MET A 148 -32.42 -0.97 -29.59
CA MET A 148 -31.43 0.04 -29.89
C MET A 148 -30.03 -0.53 -30.05
N LEU A 149 -29.73 -1.63 -29.37
CA LEU A 149 -28.47 -2.37 -29.52
C LEU A 149 -28.27 -2.86 -30.95
N ASP A 150 -29.32 -3.50 -31.52
CA ASP A 150 -29.29 -4.04 -32.90
C ASP A 150 -29.29 -2.91 -33.94
N TYR A 151 -30.09 -1.84 -33.70
CA TYR A 151 -30.13 -0.69 -34.59
C TYR A 151 -28.74 0.01 -34.69
N LEU A 152 -28.07 0.20 -33.56
CA LEU A 152 -26.77 0.84 -33.49
C LEU A 152 -25.63 -0.11 -33.88
N LYS A 153 -25.93 -1.39 -34.06
CA LYS A 153 -24.94 -2.46 -34.30
C LYS A 153 -23.85 -2.52 -33.23
N LEU A 154 -24.21 -2.22 -31.99
CA LEU A 154 -23.31 -2.30 -30.84
C LEU A 154 -23.37 -3.68 -30.22
N GLU A 155 -22.29 -4.09 -29.60
CA GLU A 155 -22.22 -5.30 -28.79
C GLU A 155 -22.29 -4.95 -27.31
N ALA A 156 -23.23 -5.59 -26.60
CA ALA A 156 -23.26 -5.49 -25.13
C ALA A 156 -22.13 -6.34 -24.55
N ASP A 157 -21.40 -5.78 -23.62
CA ASP A 157 -20.28 -6.46 -22.97
C ASP A 157 -20.36 -6.34 -21.44
N VAL A 158 -19.67 -7.24 -20.77
CA VAL A 158 -19.36 -7.18 -19.35
C VAL A 158 -17.86 -6.99 -19.22
N VAL A 159 -17.44 -6.00 -18.48
CA VAL A 159 -16.04 -5.65 -18.26
C VAL A 159 -15.72 -5.81 -16.79
N LEU A 160 -14.71 -6.62 -16.50
CA LEU A 160 -14.16 -6.80 -15.17
C LEU A 160 -12.96 -5.86 -14.99
N ASP A 161 -12.90 -5.13 -13.90
CA ASP A 161 -11.70 -4.39 -13.50
C ASP A 161 -10.88 -5.24 -12.52
N VAL A 162 -9.78 -5.82 -13.03
CA VAL A 162 -8.88 -6.68 -12.26
C VAL A 162 -7.76 -5.85 -11.64
N ASP A 163 -7.53 -6.02 -10.33
CA ASP A 163 -6.45 -5.34 -9.62
C ASP A 163 -5.07 -5.74 -10.18
N ASN A 164 -4.36 -4.73 -10.66
CA ASN A 164 -3.03 -4.92 -11.22
C ASN A 164 -1.99 -5.44 -10.22
N LYS A 165 -2.20 -5.23 -8.90
CA LYS A 165 -1.29 -5.74 -7.87
C LYS A 165 -1.39 -7.25 -7.75
N SER A 166 -2.60 -7.78 -7.89
CA SER A 166 -2.87 -9.23 -7.88
C SER A 166 -2.21 -9.97 -9.04
N LEU A 167 -1.90 -9.25 -10.15
CA LEU A 167 -1.26 -9.81 -11.36
C LEU A 167 0.26 -9.58 -11.41
N THR A 168 0.87 -9.00 -10.38
CA THR A 168 2.28 -8.55 -10.44
C THR A 168 3.27 -9.70 -10.66
N HIS A 169 3.00 -10.88 -10.16
CA HIS A 169 3.82 -12.09 -10.31
C HIS A 169 3.44 -12.91 -11.55
N ARG A 170 2.34 -12.60 -12.22
CA ARG A 170 1.78 -13.34 -13.36
C ARG A 170 1.91 -12.55 -14.67
N PRO A 171 3.11 -12.51 -15.30
CA PRO A 171 3.32 -11.78 -16.56
C PRO A 171 2.42 -12.27 -17.70
N ASP A 172 2.00 -13.52 -17.68
CA ASP A 172 1.12 -14.15 -18.67
C ASP A 172 -0.34 -13.63 -18.62
N LEU A 173 -0.76 -12.99 -17.52
CA LEU A 173 -2.14 -12.52 -17.33
C LEU A 173 -2.35 -11.05 -17.73
N TRP A 174 -1.35 -10.41 -18.34
CA TRP A 174 -1.49 -9.02 -18.81
C TRP A 174 -2.14 -8.89 -20.19
N GLY A 175 -2.81 -9.95 -20.64
CA GLY A 175 -3.58 -10.02 -21.87
C GLY A 175 -4.76 -10.97 -21.77
N HIS A 176 -5.79 -10.77 -22.63
CA HIS A 176 -7.03 -11.54 -22.62
C HIS A 176 -6.82 -13.03 -22.86
N TYR A 177 -5.84 -13.44 -23.67
CA TYR A 177 -5.56 -14.85 -23.92
C TYR A 177 -5.05 -15.58 -22.69
N GLY A 178 -4.16 -14.97 -21.91
CA GLY A 178 -3.70 -15.54 -20.63
C GLY A 178 -4.82 -15.67 -19.62
N LEU A 179 -5.68 -14.65 -19.52
CA LEU A 179 -6.85 -14.66 -18.66
C LEU A 179 -7.88 -15.71 -19.10
N ALA A 180 -8.08 -15.89 -20.41
CA ALA A 180 -8.96 -16.94 -20.91
C ALA A 180 -8.45 -18.33 -20.53
N ARG A 181 -7.13 -18.55 -20.44
CA ARG A 181 -6.55 -19.79 -19.93
C ARG A 181 -6.94 -20.04 -18.47
N GLU A 182 -6.91 -19.03 -17.62
CA GLU A 182 -7.34 -19.13 -16.23
C GLU A 182 -8.84 -19.41 -16.12
N PHE A 183 -9.68 -18.71 -16.87
CA PHE A 183 -11.11 -19.02 -16.94
C PHE A 183 -11.39 -20.46 -17.40
N ALA A 184 -10.63 -20.94 -18.39
CA ALA A 184 -10.75 -22.31 -18.86
C ALA A 184 -10.40 -23.34 -17.76
N ALA A 185 -9.29 -23.11 -17.06
CA ALA A 185 -8.83 -23.97 -15.98
C ALA A 185 -9.80 -23.96 -14.78
N ALA A 186 -10.19 -22.79 -14.31
CA ALA A 186 -11.07 -22.61 -13.16
C ALA A 186 -12.45 -23.27 -13.37
N HIS A 187 -12.98 -23.22 -14.58
CA HIS A 187 -14.30 -23.77 -14.90
C HIS A 187 -14.27 -25.11 -15.65
N SER A 188 -13.10 -25.76 -15.74
CA SER A 188 -12.93 -27.04 -16.47
C SER A 188 -13.47 -27.00 -17.92
N LYS A 189 -13.29 -25.85 -18.59
CA LYS A 189 -13.65 -25.63 -19.98
C LYS A 189 -12.46 -25.86 -20.90
N GLU A 190 -12.71 -26.07 -22.19
CA GLU A 190 -11.66 -26.21 -23.18
C GLU A 190 -11.19 -24.84 -23.67
N LEU A 191 -9.87 -24.58 -23.60
CA LEU A 191 -9.25 -23.41 -24.17
C LEU A 191 -9.06 -23.59 -25.68
N LYS A 192 -9.62 -22.72 -26.48
CA LYS A 192 -9.33 -22.63 -27.92
C LYS A 192 -7.89 -22.14 -28.11
N ARG A 193 -7.15 -22.81 -29.00
CA ARG A 193 -5.73 -22.52 -29.26
C ARG A 193 -5.54 -22.05 -30.72
N PRO A 194 -5.89 -20.78 -31.02
CA PRO A 194 -5.83 -20.27 -32.40
C PRO A 194 -4.39 -20.16 -32.93
N TYR A 195 -3.40 -20.00 -32.04
CA TYR A 195 -2.00 -19.78 -32.39
C TYR A 195 -1.20 -21.09 -32.52
N ASN A 196 -1.82 -22.07 -33.15
CA ASN A 196 -1.27 -23.41 -33.37
C ASN A 196 -0.25 -23.43 -34.53
N ILE A 197 0.40 -24.58 -34.71
CA ILE A 197 1.45 -24.77 -35.74
C ILE A 197 0.92 -24.44 -37.14
N SER A 198 -0.28 -24.93 -37.51
CA SER A 198 -0.85 -24.68 -38.84
C SER A 198 -1.12 -23.20 -39.10
N TRP A 199 -1.57 -22.45 -38.10
CA TRP A 199 -1.72 -20.99 -38.20
C TRP A 199 -0.36 -20.29 -38.39
N LYS A 200 0.69 -20.71 -37.65
CA LYS A 200 2.06 -20.19 -37.82
C LYS A 200 2.58 -20.45 -39.23
N GLU A 201 2.53 -21.70 -39.70
CA GLU A 201 2.99 -22.09 -41.03
C GLU A 201 2.30 -21.31 -42.16
N LYS A 202 0.98 -21.04 -41.99
CA LYS A 202 0.21 -20.23 -42.95
C LYS A 202 0.76 -18.80 -43.06
N LEU A 203 1.15 -18.19 -41.97
CA LEU A 203 1.72 -16.83 -41.96
C LEU A 203 3.16 -16.85 -42.45
N GLU A 204 3.95 -17.80 -42.01
CA GLU A 204 5.33 -17.99 -42.45
C GLU A 204 5.45 -18.24 -43.94
N SER A 205 4.46 -18.83 -44.59
CA SER A 205 4.40 -18.98 -46.06
C SER A 205 4.32 -17.64 -46.80
N ARG A 206 4.08 -16.51 -46.11
CA ARG A 206 4.12 -15.16 -46.69
C ARG A 206 5.52 -14.55 -46.72
N PHE A 207 6.50 -15.17 -46.05
CA PHE A 207 7.86 -14.70 -46.02
C PHE A 207 8.61 -15.05 -47.31
N SER A 208 9.49 -14.16 -47.78
CA SER A 208 10.42 -14.48 -48.83
C SER A 208 11.74 -14.97 -48.26
N SER A 209 12.60 -15.58 -49.11
CA SER A 209 13.95 -15.99 -48.73
C SER A 209 14.90 -14.82 -48.51
N ASP A 210 14.51 -13.62 -48.97
CA ASP A 210 15.33 -12.42 -48.87
C ASP A 210 15.38 -11.90 -47.45
N LYS A 211 16.48 -11.25 -47.10
CA LYS A 211 16.56 -10.52 -45.82
C LYS A 211 15.61 -9.32 -45.86
N SER A 212 15.12 -8.97 -44.68
CA SER A 212 14.41 -7.70 -44.49
C SER A 212 15.32 -6.52 -44.84
N SER A 213 14.72 -5.41 -45.25
CA SER A 213 15.45 -4.15 -45.44
C SER A 213 16.13 -3.66 -44.17
N ILE A 214 15.54 -3.92 -43.03
CA ILE A 214 16.01 -3.54 -41.69
C ILE A 214 16.44 -4.78 -40.92
N THR A 215 17.69 -4.78 -40.47
CA THR A 215 18.20 -5.79 -39.52
C THR A 215 18.47 -5.13 -38.19
N PRO A 216 17.72 -5.51 -37.11
CA PRO A 216 17.94 -4.93 -35.81
C PRO A 216 19.28 -5.37 -35.22
N LYS A 217 19.85 -4.52 -34.37
CA LYS A 217 21.04 -4.84 -33.60
C LYS A 217 20.89 -4.46 -32.12
N VAL A 218 20.91 -5.44 -31.25
CA VAL A 218 20.87 -5.27 -29.79
C VAL A 218 22.31 -5.13 -29.27
N GLU A 219 22.66 -3.96 -28.75
CA GLU A 219 23.98 -3.74 -28.15
C GLU A 219 24.08 -4.50 -26.82
N LYS A 220 25.20 -5.19 -26.63
CA LYS A 220 25.49 -5.92 -25.38
C LYS A 220 25.53 -4.94 -24.20
N GLY A 221 24.71 -5.24 -23.18
CA GLY A 221 24.57 -4.40 -21.99
C GLY A 221 23.40 -3.40 -22.05
N SER A 222 22.70 -3.28 -23.19
CA SER A 222 21.38 -2.63 -23.23
C SER A 222 20.34 -3.43 -22.45
N SER A 223 19.12 -2.91 -22.32
CA SER A 223 18.02 -3.65 -21.67
C SER A 223 17.31 -4.63 -22.60
N GLY A 224 17.66 -4.69 -23.89
CA GLY A 224 17.03 -5.60 -24.84
C GLY A 224 17.36 -7.07 -24.53
N LEU A 225 16.34 -7.90 -24.38
CA LEU A 225 16.45 -9.34 -24.22
C LEU A 225 16.16 -10.05 -25.54
N ALA A 226 15.06 -9.69 -26.19
CA ALA A 226 14.67 -10.23 -27.49
C ALA A 226 14.12 -9.08 -28.36
N TYR A 227 14.44 -9.09 -29.63
CA TYR A 227 13.96 -8.09 -30.58
C TYR A 227 13.67 -8.73 -31.94
N TRP A 228 12.40 -8.73 -32.31
CA TRP A 228 11.94 -9.17 -33.61
C TRP A 228 11.52 -7.97 -34.45
N GLY A 229 11.90 -7.97 -35.71
CA GLY A 229 11.54 -6.95 -36.68
C GLY A 229 10.96 -7.53 -37.96
N LEU A 230 9.93 -6.91 -38.53
CA LEU A 230 9.32 -7.30 -39.79
C LEU A 230 8.86 -6.07 -40.58
N SER A 231 9.24 -6.00 -41.87
CA SER A 231 8.86 -4.93 -42.78
C SER A 231 7.65 -5.29 -43.65
N LEU A 232 6.73 -4.32 -43.83
CA LEU A 232 5.60 -4.45 -44.76
C LEU A 232 5.52 -3.20 -45.67
N ASP A 233 5.12 -3.43 -46.92
CA ASP A 233 4.80 -2.40 -47.89
C ASP A 233 3.31 -2.47 -48.26
N GLY A 234 2.81 -1.37 -48.86
CA GLY A 234 1.42 -1.28 -49.33
C GLY A 234 0.40 -1.18 -48.18
N VAL A 235 0.81 -0.70 -47.04
CA VAL A 235 -0.11 -0.42 -45.94
C VAL A 235 -0.93 0.82 -46.26
N LYS A 236 -2.19 0.83 -45.89
CA LYS A 236 -3.08 1.97 -45.98
C LYS A 236 -3.64 2.29 -44.59
N VAL A 237 -3.35 3.49 -44.09
CA VAL A 237 -3.89 3.96 -42.83
C VAL A 237 -5.32 4.43 -43.01
N THR A 238 -6.26 3.89 -42.24
CA THR A 238 -7.69 4.18 -42.30
C THR A 238 -8.28 4.04 -40.90
N ASP A 239 -9.56 4.30 -40.74
CA ASP A 239 -10.29 3.95 -39.51
C ASP A 239 -10.28 2.45 -39.28
N SER A 240 -10.20 2.09 -38.01
CA SER A 240 -10.30 0.69 -37.58
C SER A 240 -11.68 0.10 -37.78
N PRO A 241 -11.82 -1.22 -38.03
CA PRO A 241 -13.13 -1.88 -38.08
C PRO A 241 -13.87 -1.77 -36.73
N ASP A 242 -15.20 -1.73 -36.79
CA ASP A 242 -16.05 -1.54 -35.62
C ASP A 242 -15.82 -2.58 -34.53
N TRP A 243 -15.60 -3.84 -34.89
CA TRP A 243 -15.30 -4.93 -33.93
C TRP A 243 -14.00 -4.68 -33.15
N MET A 244 -12.98 -4.06 -33.76
CA MET A 244 -11.72 -3.73 -33.12
C MET A 244 -11.89 -2.51 -32.20
N LYS A 245 -12.60 -1.49 -32.68
CA LYS A 245 -12.92 -0.28 -31.88
C LYS A 245 -13.67 -0.66 -30.61
N SER A 246 -14.74 -1.44 -30.72
CA SER A 246 -15.55 -1.85 -29.56
C SER A 246 -14.74 -2.57 -28.49
N ARG A 247 -13.79 -3.43 -28.86
CA ARG A 247 -12.93 -4.16 -27.92
C ARG A 247 -11.89 -3.28 -27.26
N LEU A 248 -11.28 -2.38 -28.01
CA LEU A 248 -10.34 -1.42 -27.46
C LEU A 248 -11.04 -0.48 -26.46
N GLU A 249 -12.21 0.03 -26.80
CA GLU A 249 -13.03 0.87 -25.93
C GLU A 249 -13.45 0.14 -24.66
N ALA A 250 -13.87 -1.12 -24.76
CA ALA A 250 -14.21 -1.96 -23.61
C ALA A 250 -13.00 -2.16 -22.67
N ALA A 251 -11.79 -2.23 -23.23
CA ALA A 251 -10.54 -2.31 -22.47
C ALA A 251 -9.97 -0.94 -22.07
N GLY A 252 -10.72 0.17 -22.28
CA GLY A 252 -10.37 1.51 -21.85
C GLY A 252 -9.41 2.27 -22.77
N LEU A 253 -9.16 1.78 -23.99
CA LEU A 253 -8.30 2.45 -24.97
C LEU A 253 -9.14 3.15 -26.05
N ARG A 254 -8.77 4.38 -26.37
CA ARG A 254 -9.39 5.12 -27.47
C ARG A 254 -8.83 4.66 -28.82
N PRO A 255 -9.66 4.25 -29.79
CA PRO A 255 -9.22 3.94 -31.14
C PRO A 255 -8.60 5.17 -31.84
N ILE A 256 -7.55 4.93 -32.64
CA ILE A 256 -6.80 5.98 -33.35
C ILE A 256 -6.87 5.74 -34.85
N ASN A 257 -6.29 4.64 -35.36
CA ASN A 257 -6.35 4.18 -36.73
C ASN A 257 -6.03 2.69 -36.80
N ASN A 258 -6.33 2.05 -37.92
CA ASN A 258 -6.21 0.59 -38.08
C ASN A 258 -4.81 0.02 -37.78
N ILE A 259 -3.72 0.77 -37.96
CA ILE A 259 -2.36 0.29 -37.72
C ILE A 259 -1.97 0.42 -36.24
N VAL A 260 -2.21 1.58 -35.64
CA VAL A 260 -1.96 1.81 -34.22
C VAL A 260 -2.87 0.92 -33.36
N ASP A 261 -4.13 0.78 -33.77
CA ASP A 261 -5.11 -0.03 -33.06
C ASP A 261 -4.77 -1.53 -33.11
N VAL A 262 -4.20 -2.03 -34.20
CA VAL A 262 -3.64 -3.40 -34.23
C VAL A 262 -2.56 -3.59 -33.17
N SER A 263 -1.66 -2.63 -32.98
CA SER A 263 -0.62 -2.76 -31.94
C SER A 263 -1.21 -2.80 -30.53
N ASN A 264 -2.18 -1.93 -30.27
CA ASN A 264 -2.89 -1.89 -28.99
C ASN A 264 -3.73 -3.17 -28.76
N TYR A 265 -4.40 -3.63 -29.80
CA TYR A 265 -5.20 -4.85 -29.76
C TYR A 265 -4.34 -6.08 -29.42
N VAL A 266 -3.20 -6.27 -30.10
CA VAL A 266 -2.30 -7.42 -29.83
C VAL A 266 -1.70 -7.33 -28.43
N MET A 267 -1.32 -6.15 -27.98
CA MET A 267 -0.87 -5.92 -26.60
C MET A 267 -1.92 -6.36 -25.57
N LEU A 268 -3.18 -5.99 -25.76
CA LEU A 268 -4.28 -6.36 -24.87
C LEU A 268 -4.70 -7.83 -25.02
N GLU A 269 -4.48 -8.43 -26.18
CA GLU A 269 -4.79 -9.84 -26.43
C GLU A 269 -3.74 -10.78 -25.84
N LEU A 270 -2.45 -10.53 -26.11
CA LEU A 270 -1.34 -11.42 -25.76
C LEU A 270 -0.48 -10.93 -24.57
N GLY A 271 -0.69 -9.70 -24.10
CA GLY A 271 0.04 -9.15 -22.96
C GLY A 271 1.44 -8.61 -23.30
N ILE A 272 1.88 -8.65 -24.56
CA ILE A 272 3.18 -8.17 -24.99
C ILE A 272 3.03 -6.89 -25.81
N PRO A 273 3.53 -5.75 -25.31
CA PRO A 273 3.52 -4.52 -26.08
C PRO A 273 4.42 -4.60 -27.31
N LEU A 274 4.08 -3.83 -28.29
CA LEU A 274 4.83 -3.74 -29.55
C LEU A 274 4.81 -2.31 -30.08
N HIS A 275 5.66 -2.02 -31.08
CA HIS A 275 5.66 -0.73 -31.76
C HIS A 275 5.65 -0.91 -33.27
N ILE A 276 4.96 0.01 -33.95
CA ILE A 276 4.93 0.03 -35.42
C ILE A 276 5.46 1.39 -35.90
N PHE A 277 6.58 1.35 -36.60
CA PHE A 277 7.22 2.52 -37.15
C PHE A 277 6.69 2.81 -38.56
N ASP A 278 6.67 4.07 -38.93
CA ASP A 278 6.72 4.49 -40.33
C ASP A 278 8.14 4.23 -40.86
N ARG A 279 8.29 3.24 -41.76
CA ARG A 279 9.62 2.84 -42.23
C ARG A 279 10.34 3.95 -42.98
N ASP A 280 9.63 4.81 -43.69
CA ASP A 280 10.22 5.92 -44.43
C ASP A 280 10.79 7.02 -43.51
N LYS A 281 10.52 6.96 -42.19
CA LYS A 281 11.08 7.85 -41.17
C LYS A 281 12.31 7.27 -40.46
N ILE A 282 12.70 6.01 -40.76
CA ILE A 282 13.90 5.35 -40.22
C ILE A 282 15.07 5.65 -41.17
N GLU A 283 16.07 6.35 -40.66
CA GLU A 283 17.23 6.74 -41.45
C GLU A 283 18.16 5.55 -41.71
N ASP A 284 18.58 5.43 -43.01
CA ASP A 284 19.51 4.40 -43.47
C ASP A 284 19.08 2.94 -43.25
N ASP A 285 17.77 2.70 -43.05
CA ASP A 285 17.22 1.37 -42.76
C ASP A 285 17.92 0.65 -41.55
N VAL A 286 18.27 1.39 -40.50
CA VAL A 286 19.04 0.88 -39.35
C VAL A 286 18.19 0.98 -38.07
N ILE A 287 18.18 -0.11 -37.34
CA ILE A 287 17.63 -0.14 -35.97
C ILE A 287 18.70 -0.63 -35.00
N HIS A 288 19.11 0.23 -34.09
CA HIS A 288 20.04 -0.08 -33.01
C HIS A 288 19.43 0.11 -31.64
N ILE A 289 19.46 -0.91 -30.84
CA ILE A 289 19.03 -0.91 -29.43
C ILE A 289 20.28 -0.70 -28.58
N LYS A 290 20.43 0.46 -27.99
CA LYS A 290 21.62 0.83 -27.23
C LYS A 290 21.31 1.51 -25.89
N GLN A 291 22.27 1.43 -24.99
CA GLN A 291 22.26 2.18 -23.75
C GLN A 291 22.88 3.56 -23.97
N LEU A 292 22.21 4.62 -23.47
CA LEU A 292 22.78 5.97 -23.53
C LEU A 292 24.03 6.07 -22.65
N LYS A 293 25.03 6.80 -23.14
CA LYS A 293 26.30 7.09 -22.43
C LYS A 293 26.36 8.52 -21.90
N GLU A 294 25.51 9.40 -22.44
CA GLU A 294 25.44 10.82 -22.08
C GLU A 294 23.98 11.24 -21.93
N ASN A 295 23.75 12.37 -21.26
CA ASN A 295 22.41 12.95 -21.14
C ASN A 295 21.91 13.39 -22.51
N GLN A 296 20.64 13.15 -22.77
CA GLN A 296 20.00 13.52 -24.03
C GLN A 296 18.53 13.88 -23.81
N THR A 297 18.09 15.00 -24.39
CA THR A 297 16.67 15.34 -24.44
C THR A 297 15.97 14.55 -25.54
N PHE A 298 14.83 13.94 -25.22
CA PHE A 298 14.04 13.15 -26.16
C PHE A 298 12.56 13.52 -26.07
N LYS A 299 11.96 13.86 -27.21
CA LYS A 299 10.54 14.20 -27.28
C LYS A 299 9.69 12.97 -27.54
N THR A 300 8.83 12.63 -26.58
CA THR A 300 7.94 11.48 -26.61
C THR A 300 6.63 11.77 -27.36
N LEU A 301 5.84 10.72 -27.65
CA LEU A 301 4.55 10.82 -28.40
C LEU A 301 3.51 11.73 -27.73
N ASP A 302 3.62 11.95 -26.42
CA ASP A 302 2.78 12.89 -25.66
C ASP A 302 3.26 14.35 -25.75
N GLU A 303 4.20 14.64 -26.69
CA GLU A 303 4.78 15.94 -26.96
C GLU A 303 5.62 16.54 -25.84
N VAL A 304 5.98 15.75 -24.82
CA VAL A 304 6.78 16.18 -23.66
C VAL A 304 8.27 15.90 -23.93
N ASP A 305 9.11 16.90 -23.66
CA ASP A 305 10.54 16.74 -23.66
C ASP A 305 11.02 16.04 -22.38
N ARG A 306 11.73 14.93 -22.51
CA ARG A 306 12.21 14.08 -21.43
C ARG A 306 13.73 14.11 -21.36
N GLU A 307 14.27 14.32 -20.17
CA GLU A 307 15.71 14.24 -19.91
C GLU A 307 16.10 12.78 -19.65
N LEU A 308 16.73 12.17 -20.65
CA LEU A 308 17.31 10.85 -20.56
C LEU A 308 18.72 10.93 -20.00
N VAL A 309 19.12 9.91 -19.25
CA VAL A 309 20.43 9.86 -18.57
C VAL A 309 21.22 8.63 -19.01
N PRO A 310 22.54 8.57 -18.74
CA PRO A 310 23.34 7.37 -18.95
C PRO A 310 22.69 6.17 -18.24
N GLY A 311 22.57 5.07 -19.00
CA GLY A 311 21.90 3.86 -18.49
C GLY A 311 20.50 3.64 -19.06
N ASP A 312 19.80 4.67 -19.51
CA ASP A 312 18.54 4.51 -20.23
C ASP A 312 18.75 3.82 -21.57
N THR A 313 17.85 2.92 -21.94
CA THR A 313 17.91 2.22 -23.23
C THR A 313 17.01 2.89 -24.24
N VAL A 314 17.51 3.13 -25.41
CA VAL A 314 16.79 3.72 -26.54
C VAL A 314 16.93 2.84 -27.80
N ILE A 315 15.91 2.88 -28.63
CA ILE A 315 15.94 2.37 -29.99
C ILE A 315 16.26 3.55 -30.89
N CYS A 316 17.29 3.43 -31.69
CA CYS A 316 17.79 4.48 -32.56
C CYS A 316 17.85 4.01 -34.01
N ASP A 317 17.75 4.94 -34.97
CA ASP A 317 18.27 4.76 -36.30
C ASP A 317 19.77 5.17 -36.35
N SER A 318 20.29 5.42 -37.53
CA SER A 318 21.69 5.85 -37.73
C SER A 318 21.99 7.26 -37.17
N LYS A 319 20.99 8.11 -36.96
CA LYS A 319 21.14 9.53 -36.60
C LYS A 319 20.50 9.92 -35.26
N LYS A 320 19.35 9.34 -34.91
CA LYS A 320 18.50 9.84 -33.81
C LYS A 320 17.87 8.70 -33.01
N PRO A 321 17.47 8.95 -31.75
CA PRO A 321 16.60 8.07 -31.02
C PRO A 321 15.18 8.11 -31.57
N LEU A 322 14.53 6.96 -31.64
CA LEU A 322 13.16 6.75 -32.14
C LEU A 322 12.18 6.37 -31.02
N VAL A 323 12.63 5.58 -30.05
CA VAL A 323 11.80 5.08 -28.95
C VAL A 323 12.60 5.04 -27.66
N LEU A 324 11.97 5.40 -26.55
CA LEU A 324 12.44 5.05 -25.21
C LEU A 324 12.01 3.60 -24.92
N ALA A 325 12.97 2.69 -24.99
CA ALA A 325 12.75 1.25 -25.04
C ALA A 325 11.81 0.73 -23.93
N GLY A 326 10.75 0.03 -24.34
CA GLY A 326 9.76 -0.55 -23.43
C GLY A 326 8.86 0.45 -22.70
N ILE A 327 8.96 1.76 -22.99
CA ILE A 327 8.21 2.79 -22.27
C ILE A 327 7.33 3.59 -23.24
N MET A 328 7.92 4.34 -24.17
CA MET A 328 7.13 5.20 -25.08
C MET A 328 7.87 5.53 -26.36
N GLY A 329 7.15 5.54 -27.47
CA GLY A 329 7.66 5.99 -28.76
C GLY A 329 8.00 7.47 -28.80
N GLY A 330 8.87 7.84 -29.75
CA GLY A 330 9.15 9.23 -30.06
C GLY A 330 8.18 9.81 -31.08
N LEU A 331 8.00 11.13 -31.05
CA LEU A 331 7.11 11.87 -31.97
C LEU A 331 7.60 11.78 -33.44
N ASN A 332 8.86 11.41 -33.65
CA ASN A 332 9.56 11.49 -34.92
C ASN A 332 9.51 10.23 -35.81
N SER A 333 8.89 9.15 -35.35
CA SER A 333 8.92 7.85 -36.06
C SER A 333 7.54 7.16 -36.16
N GLY A 334 6.49 7.79 -35.62
CA GLY A 334 5.14 7.21 -35.56
C GLY A 334 4.44 7.18 -36.93
N VAL A 335 3.49 6.27 -37.06
CA VAL A 335 2.58 6.12 -38.19
C VAL A 335 1.71 7.38 -38.36
N SER A 336 1.55 7.85 -39.60
CA SER A 336 0.69 8.96 -40.01
C SER A 336 -0.28 8.54 -41.12
N GLU A 337 -1.21 9.39 -41.50
CA GLU A 337 -2.21 9.10 -42.52
C GLU A 337 -1.58 8.76 -43.89
N ASP A 338 -0.38 9.31 -44.18
CA ASP A 338 0.35 9.10 -45.43
C ASP A 338 1.30 7.88 -45.39
N THR A 339 1.36 7.16 -44.28
CA THR A 339 2.25 6.01 -44.11
C THR A 339 1.81 4.84 -45.02
N THR A 340 2.74 4.39 -45.88
CA THR A 340 2.52 3.25 -46.80
C THR A 340 3.45 2.07 -46.53
N LYS A 341 4.50 2.26 -45.74
CA LYS A 341 5.48 1.24 -45.35
C LYS A 341 5.67 1.25 -43.86
N VAL A 342 5.60 0.09 -43.26
CA VAL A 342 5.77 -0.02 -41.82
C VAL A 342 6.86 -1.02 -41.45
N PHE A 343 7.49 -0.78 -40.30
CA PHE A 343 8.36 -1.72 -39.64
C PHE A 343 7.73 -2.09 -38.28
N ILE A 344 7.41 -3.36 -38.11
CA ILE A 344 6.85 -3.91 -36.89
C ILE A 344 8.00 -4.30 -35.96
N GLU A 345 7.97 -3.82 -34.75
CA GLU A 345 8.84 -4.19 -33.64
C GLU A 345 8.05 -4.99 -32.61
N VAL A 346 8.55 -6.17 -32.27
CA VAL A 346 8.10 -6.90 -31.07
C VAL A 346 9.34 -7.29 -30.26
N ALA A 347 9.41 -6.76 -29.03
CA ALA A 347 10.61 -6.93 -28.23
C ALA A 347 10.27 -7.34 -26.79
N ASN A 348 11.27 -7.83 -26.08
CA ASN A 348 11.24 -7.97 -24.61
C ASN A 348 12.44 -7.26 -23.97
N TRP A 349 12.23 -6.74 -22.78
CA TRP A 349 13.15 -5.85 -22.10
C TRP A 349 13.43 -6.30 -20.67
N ASN A 350 14.61 -6.00 -20.17
CA ASN A 350 14.93 -6.20 -18.75
C ASN A 350 13.99 -5.37 -17.87
N ALA A 351 13.16 -6.07 -17.09
CA ALA A 351 12.06 -5.49 -16.32
C ALA A 351 12.53 -4.45 -15.28
N GLU A 352 13.66 -4.69 -14.63
CA GLU A 352 14.22 -3.78 -13.62
C GLU A 352 14.65 -2.45 -14.24
N ARG A 353 15.27 -2.49 -15.41
CA ARG A 353 15.71 -1.28 -16.12
C ARG A 353 14.53 -0.47 -16.64
N VAL A 354 13.52 -1.12 -17.23
CA VAL A 354 12.29 -0.44 -17.66
C VAL A 354 11.62 0.24 -16.46
N ARG A 355 11.49 -0.48 -15.35
CA ARG A 355 10.90 0.07 -14.12
C ARG A 355 11.69 1.25 -13.58
N THR A 356 13.01 1.17 -13.55
CA THR A 356 13.89 2.23 -13.04
C THR A 356 13.73 3.50 -13.87
N THR A 357 13.81 3.40 -15.20
CA THR A 357 13.68 4.54 -16.12
C THR A 357 12.26 5.13 -16.06
N SER A 358 11.23 4.29 -16.13
CA SER A 358 9.82 4.69 -16.04
C SER A 358 9.51 5.44 -14.74
N THR A 359 9.97 4.92 -13.60
CA THR A 359 9.77 5.53 -12.27
C THR A 359 10.50 6.87 -12.16
N ARG A 360 11.75 6.97 -12.61
CA ARG A 360 12.54 8.20 -12.59
C ARG A 360 11.89 9.31 -13.41
N LEU A 361 11.34 8.96 -14.56
CA LEU A 361 10.66 9.92 -15.45
C LEU A 361 9.21 10.21 -15.04
N GLY A 362 8.67 9.50 -14.05
CA GLY A 362 7.25 9.57 -13.69
C GLY A 362 6.33 9.17 -14.85
N LEU A 363 6.81 8.31 -15.76
CA LEU A 363 6.14 7.95 -17.01
C LEU A 363 5.70 6.48 -16.97
N ARG A 364 4.49 6.26 -16.49
CA ARG A 364 3.90 4.94 -16.39
C ARG A 364 2.89 4.71 -17.51
N THR A 365 3.29 3.97 -18.54
CA THR A 365 2.48 3.63 -19.70
C THR A 365 1.98 2.18 -19.63
N ASP A 366 0.99 1.81 -20.46
CA ASP A 366 0.55 0.43 -20.64
C ASP A 366 1.68 -0.51 -21.03
N SER A 367 2.62 -0.02 -21.82
CA SER A 367 3.85 -0.70 -22.22
C SER A 367 4.76 -0.96 -21.03
N SER A 368 5.14 0.10 -20.30
CA SER A 368 6.05 -0.02 -19.16
C SER A 368 5.47 -0.86 -18.03
N GLN A 369 4.15 -0.78 -17.80
CA GLN A 369 3.45 -1.60 -16.80
C GLN A 369 3.54 -3.10 -17.10
N ARG A 370 3.57 -3.50 -18.37
CA ARG A 370 3.72 -4.89 -18.80
C ARG A 370 5.18 -5.33 -18.76
N TYR A 371 6.08 -4.58 -19.36
CA TYR A 371 7.51 -4.93 -19.40
C TYR A 371 8.17 -5.01 -18.02
N GLU A 372 7.75 -4.19 -17.05
CA GLU A 372 8.24 -4.28 -15.68
C GLU A 372 7.88 -5.60 -14.96
N LYS A 373 7.06 -6.48 -15.58
CA LYS A 373 6.60 -7.75 -15.00
C LYS A 373 7.42 -8.97 -15.45
N SER A 374 8.51 -8.79 -16.17
CA SER A 374 9.36 -9.89 -16.68
C SER A 374 8.62 -10.78 -17.68
N LEU A 375 8.18 -10.21 -18.78
CA LEU A 375 7.50 -10.92 -19.86
C LEU A 375 8.40 -12.04 -20.44
N ASP A 376 7.78 -13.00 -21.11
CA ASP A 376 8.46 -14.14 -21.72
C ASP A 376 8.94 -13.80 -23.15
N SER A 377 10.26 -13.79 -23.38
CA SER A 377 10.89 -13.53 -24.68
C SER A 377 10.43 -14.52 -25.77
N THR A 378 10.08 -15.77 -25.40
CA THR A 378 9.66 -16.80 -26.36
C THR A 378 8.31 -16.50 -26.99
N GLN A 379 7.47 -15.65 -26.37
CA GLN A 379 6.17 -15.26 -26.88
C GLN A 379 6.24 -14.13 -27.92
N CYS A 380 7.37 -13.45 -28.06
CA CYS A 380 7.54 -12.32 -28.99
C CYS A 380 7.28 -12.74 -30.44
N TYR A 381 7.71 -13.92 -30.86
CA TYR A 381 7.49 -14.39 -32.22
C TYR A 381 6.00 -14.64 -32.53
N THR A 382 5.27 -15.26 -31.61
CA THR A 382 3.81 -15.45 -31.75
C THR A 382 3.09 -14.10 -31.82
N THR A 383 3.54 -13.11 -31.03
CA THR A 383 3.02 -11.75 -31.02
C THR A 383 3.27 -11.04 -32.36
N LEU A 384 4.47 -11.21 -32.94
CA LEU A 384 4.78 -10.69 -34.27
C LEU A 384 3.86 -11.27 -35.35
N LEU A 385 3.67 -12.59 -35.34
CA LEU A 385 2.78 -13.26 -36.30
C LEU A 385 1.35 -12.84 -36.13
N ARG A 386 0.87 -12.62 -34.88
CA ARG A 386 -0.48 -12.13 -34.64
C ARG A 386 -0.66 -10.70 -35.13
N THR A 387 0.34 -9.86 -34.97
CA THR A 387 0.34 -8.49 -35.50
C THR A 387 0.27 -8.51 -37.02
N LEU A 388 1.09 -9.35 -37.67
CA LEU A 388 1.03 -9.55 -39.12
C LEU A 388 -0.36 -10.03 -39.57
N ASP A 389 -0.93 -11.04 -38.91
CA ASP A 389 -2.26 -11.58 -39.24
C ASP A 389 -3.34 -10.51 -39.24
N LEU A 390 -3.35 -9.66 -38.19
CA LEU A 390 -4.32 -8.57 -38.07
C LEU A 390 -4.06 -7.43 -39.09
N ILE A 391 -2.80 -7.07 -39.35
CA ILE A 391 -2.52 -6.07 -40.40
C ILE A 391 -3.02 -6.56 -41.75
N LEU A 392 -2.80 -7.84 -42.11
CA LEU A 392 -3.30 -8.40 -43.36
C LEU A 392 -4.83 -8.48 -43.43
N GLN A 393 -5.53 -8.54 -42.28
CA GLN A 393 -6.99 -8.47 -42.22
C GLN A 393 -7.51 -7.06 -42.43
N VAL A 394 -6.90 -6.04 -41.82
CA VAL A 394 -7.32 -4.65 -41.92
C VAL A 394 -6.74 -3.91 -43.13
N CYS A 395 -5.65 -4.45 -43.70
CA CYS A 395 -4.99 -3.95 -44.89
C CYS A 395 -4.67 -5.13 -45.84
N PRO A 396 -5.66 -5.66 -46.58
CA PRO A 396 -5.48 -6.85 -47.42
C PRO A 396 -4.42 -6.69 -48.54
N GLU A 397 -4.10 -5.47 -48.94
CA GLU A 397 -3.12 -5.15 -49.97
C GLU A 397 -1.66 -5.08 -49.43
N ALA A 398 -1.48 -5.12 -48.08
CA ALA A 398 -0.20 -5.10 -47.45
C ALA A 398 0.61 -6.36 -47.82
N LYS A 399 1.90 -6.18 -48.05
CA LYS A 399 2.81 -7.24 -48.48
C LYS A 399 4.00 -7.29 -47.55
N VAL A 400 4.38 -8.49 -47.14
CA VAL A 400 5.58 -8.72 -46.35
C VAL A 400 6.81 -8.49 -47.20
N VAL A 401 7.80 -7.78 -46.67
CA VAL A 401 9.10 -7.55 -47.30
C VAL A 401 10.18 -8.35 -46.59
N GLY A 402 10.66 -9.39 -47.24
CA GLY A 402 11.67 -10.27 -46.66
C GLY A 402 11.12 -11.30 -45.68
N ARG A 403 11.89 -11.57 -44.66
CA ARG A 403 11.55 -12.45 -43.54
C ARG A 403 11.71 -11.68 -42.23
N PRO A 404 11.16 -12.20 -41.12
CA PRO A 404 11.45 -11.62 -39.83
C PRO A 404 12.95 -11.69 -39.51
N GLU A 405 13.46 -10.61 -38.94
CA GLU A 405 14.86 -10.56 -38.45
C GLU A 405 14.83 -10.54 -36.91
N TYR A 406 15.80 -11.24 -36.34
CA TYR A 406 15.93 -11.37 -34.88
C TYR A 406 17.32 -10.98 -34.41
N ASP A 407 17.40 -10.31 -33.26
CA ASP A 407 18.61 -10.17 -32.47
C ASP A 407 18.25 -10.14 -30.96
N GLY A 408 19.11 -10.67 -30.12
CA GLY A 408 18.92 -10.74 -28.69
C GLY A 408 19.56 -11.99 -28.07
N GLU A 409 18.96 -12.47 -26.96
CA GLU A 409 19.38 -13.70 -26.29
C GLU A 409 19.05 -14.95 -27.14
N ASP A 410 19.78 -16.01 -26.94
CA ASP A 410 19.48 -17.28 -27.62
C ASP A 410 18.23 -17.93 -27.00
N LEU A 411 17.11 -17.85 -27.74
CA LEU A 411 15.85 -18.40 -27.29
C LEU A 411 15.86 -19.95 -27.15
N ASP A 412 16.75 -20.65 -27.85
CA ASP A 412 16.93 -22.10 -27.75
C ASP A 412 17.68 -22.50 -26.46
N GLU A 413 18.41 -21.56 -25.84
CA GLU A 413 19.03 -21.76 -24.52
C GLU A 413 18.06 -21.62 -23.36
N ILE A 414 16.87 -21.07 -23.56
CA ILE A 414 15.81 -20.98 -22.54
C ILE A 414 15.23 -22.39 -22.31
N LYS A 415 15.77 -23.06 -21.29
CA LYS A 415 15.36 -24.41 -20.95
C LYS A 415 14.08 -24.38 -20.10
N PRO A 416 13.13 -25.29 -20.38
CA PRO A 416 11.99 -25.47 -19.51
C PRO A 416 12.42 -25.84 -18.09
N LEU A 417 11.77 -25.23 -17.08
CA LEU A 417 11.95 -25.61 -15.70
C LEU A 417 11.19 -26.92 -15.45
N VAL A 418 11.88 -27.94 -14.90
CA VAL A 418 11.26 -29.20 -14.51
C VAL A 418 11.32 -29.31 -13.00
N ILE A 419 10.15 -29.46 -12.37
CA ILE A 419 10.03 -29.60 -10.92
C ILE A 419 9.55 -31.02 -10.62
N LYS A 420 10.26 -31.70 -9.71
CA LYS A 420 9.88 -33.03 -9.21
C LYS A 420 8.99 -32.89 -7.98
N THR A 421 7.87 -33.62 -7.98
CA THR A 421 6.94 -33.67 -6.87
C THR A 421 6.27 -35.05 -6.76
N SER A 422 5.30 -35.23 -5.90
CA SER A 422 4.47 -36.41 -5.82
C SER A 422 3.06 -36.07 -5.34
N THR A 423 2.09 -36.87 -5.74
CA THR A 423 0.70 -36.73 -5.27
C THR A 423 0.62 -36.75 -3.75
N GLN A 424 1.40 -37.61 -3.09
CA GLN A 424 1.43 -37.72 -1.64
C GLN A 424 1.93 -36.40 -0.98
N LYS A 425 2.96 -35.78 -1.54
CA LYS A 425 3.51 -34.54 -1.03
C LYS A 425 2.53 -33.39 -1.14
N ILE A 426 1.91 -33.23 -2.30
CA ILE A 426 0.90 -32.17 -2.55
C ILE A 426 -0.30 -32.34 -1.61
N LYS A 427 -0.86 -33.57 -1.52
CA LYS A 427 -1.95 -33.90 -0.59
C LYS A 427 -1.59 -33.58 0.86
N ALA A 428 -0.41 -33.98 1.31
CA ALA A 428 0.03 -33.75 2.69
C ALA A 428 0.20 -32.25 3.00
N THR A 429 0.66 -31.47 2.01
CA THR A 429 0.84 -30.01 2.18
C THR A 429 -0.49 -29.28 2.19
N LEU A 430 -1.41 -29.61 1.26
CA LEU A 430 -2.73 -28.97 1.19
C LEU A 430 -3.69 -29.46 2.30
N GLY A 431 -3.46 -30.65 2.86
CA GLY A 431 -4.41 -31.27 3.78
C GLY A 431 -5.71 -31.68 3.09
N HIS A 432 -5.68 -31.89 1.76
CA HIS A 432 -6.82 -32.25 0.94
C HIS A 432 -6.57 -33.53 0.15
N ASP A 433 -7.56 -34.39 0.04
CA ASP A 433 -7.44 -35.66 -0.68
C ASP A 433 -7.74 -35.47 -2.17
N LEU A 434 -6.76 -35.82 -3.02
CA LEU A 434 -6.81 -35.71 -4.47
C LEU A 434 -6.28 -36.98 -5.12
N SER A 435 -6.93 -37.48 -6.16
CA SER A 435 -6.36 -38.53 -7.00
C SER A 435 -5.22 -38.00 -7.87
N GLU A 436 -4.33 -38.86 -8.33
CA GLU A 436 -3.26 -38.52 -9.26
C GLU A 436 -3.82 -38.03 -10.60
N GLU A 437 -4.93 -38.60 -11.05
CA GLU A 437 -5.61 -38.18 -12.27
C GLU A 437 -6.17 -36.77 -12.19
N GLU A 438 -6.78 -36.40 -11.08
CA GLU A 438 -7.25 -35.01 -10.83
C GLU A 438 -6.09 -34.03 -10.81
N LEU A 439 -5.01 -34.37 -10.12
CA LEU A 439 -3.81 -33.55 -10.04
C LEU A 439 -3.19 -33.29 -11.43
N ILE A 440 -3.03 -34.36 -12.24
CA ILE A 440 -2.53 -34.27 -13.61
C ILE A 440 -3.47 -33.43 -14.48
N LYS A 441 -4.79 -33.54 -14.28
CA LYS A 441 -5.78 -32.76 -15.02
C LYS A 441 -5.65 -31.28 -14.68
N ILE A 442 -5.48 -30.92 -13.41
CA ILE A 442 -5.26 -29.52 -12.96
C ILE A 442 -4.02 -28.96 -13.66
N PHE A 443 -2.87 -29.61 -13.55
CA PHE A 443 -1.65 -29.13 -14.18
C PHE A 443 -1.80 -28.96 -15.70
N LYS A 444 -2.40 -29.91 -16.39
CA LYS A 444 -2.63 -29.81 -17.83
C LYS A 444 -3.57 -28.70 -18.23
N SER A 445 -4.58 -28.38 -17.41
CA SER A 445 -5.49 -27.25 -17.67
C SER A 445 -4.78 -25.91 -17.63
N LEU A 446 -3.66 -25.82 -16.88
CA LEU A 446 -2.79 -24.67 -16.74
C LEU A 446 -1.57 -24.69 -17.69
N ASP A 447 -1.59 -25.59 -18.69
CA ASP A 447 -0.51 -25.77 -19.68
C ASP A 447 0.79 -26.38 -19.17
N PHE A 448 0.83 -26.92 -17.95
CA PHE A 448 1.97 -27.71 -17.50
C PHE A 448 2.01 -29.08 -18.19
N GLN A 449 3.20 -29.55 -18.55
CA GLN A 449 3.39 -30.91 -19.02
C GLN A 449 3.77 -31.78 -17.83
N VAL A 450 3.11 -32.96 -17.71
CA VAL A 450 3.34 -33.86 -16.58
C VAL A 450 3.74 -35.25 -17.09
N GLN A 451 4.84 -35.77 -16.56
CA GLN A 451 5.34 -37.13 -16.82
C GLN A 451 5.45 -37.86 -15.48
N LYS A 452 5.16 -39.17 -15.49
CA LYS A 452 5.35 -40.01 -14.30
C LYS A 452 6.81 -40.46 -14.20
N ASP A 453 7.39 -40.28 -13.00
CA ASP A 453 8.74 -40.73 -12.65
C ASP A 453 8.68 -41.68 -11.44
N GLY A 454 8.51 -42.96 -11.70
CA GLY A 454 8.30 -43.96 -10.65
C GLY A 454 7.03 -43.69 -9.83
N SER A 455 7.20 -43.38 -8.53
CA SER A 455 6.11 -42.95 -7.63
C SER A 455 5.93 -41.44 -7.58
N GLY A 456 6.71 -40.68 -8.34
CA GLY A 456 6.68 -39.26 -8.43
C GLY A 456 6.15 -38.71 -9.74
N LEU A 457 6.13 -37.39 -9.85
CA LEU A 457 5.74 -36.66 -11.03
C LEU A 457 6.87 -35.66 -11.39
N GLU A 458 7.22 -35.60 -12.65
CA GLU A 458 8.02 -34.53 -13.25
C GLU A 458 7.08 -33.57 -13.95
N VAL A 459 7.02 -32.32 -13.43
CA VAL A 459 6.16 -31.27 -13.95
C VAL A 459 7.03 -30.28 -14.70
N THR A 460 6.83 -30.16 -16.01
CA THR A 460 7.50 -29.16 -16.87
C THR A 460 6.66 -27.90 -16.89
N VAL A 461 7.24 -26.82 -16.42
CA VAL A 461 6.61 -25.51 -16.29
C VAL A 461 6.68 -24.78 -17.65
N PRO A 462 5.57 -24.23 -18.16
CA PRO A 462 5.59 -23.43 -19.39
C PRO A 462 6.43 -22.16 -19.20
N THR A 463 7.13 -21.73 -20.25
CA THR A 463 8.10 -20.62 -20.20
C THR A 463 7.49 -19.31 -19.66
N PHE A 464 6.26 -19.01 -20.02
CA PHE A 464 5.55 -17.82 -19.55
C PHE A 464 5.22 -17.83 -18.04
N ARG A 465 5.44 -18.93 -17.33
CA ARG A 465 5.29 -19.08 -15.88
C ARG A 465 6.64 -19.10 -15.15
N THR A 466 7.77 -19.24 -15.87
CA THR A 466 9.10 -19.36 -15.25
C THR A 466 9.81 -18.04 -15.04
N THR A 467 9.34 -16.96 -15.60
CA THR A 467 10.07 -15.68 -15.55
C THR A 467 9.98 -14.97 -14.19
N LYS A 468 8.93 -15.25 -13.37
CA LYS A 468 8.73 -14.60 -12.08
C LYS A 468 7.75 -15.32 -11.14
N ASP A 469 7.24 -16.45 -11.50
CA ASP A 469 6.03 -17.03 -10.89
C ASP A 469 6.32 -18.40 -10.28
N ILE A 470 6.62 -19.41 -11.10
CA ILE A 470 6.87 -20.77 -10.64
C ILE A 470 8.37 -21.06 -10.57
N GLU A 471 8.89 -21.30 -9.38
CA GLU A 471 10.31 -21.56 -9.12
C GLU A 471 10.55 -22.89 -8.41
N CYS A 472 9.59 -23.34 -7.60
CA CYS A 472 9.77 -24.50 -6.73
C CYS A 472 8.51 -25.33 -6.54
N GLU A 473 8.62 -26.44 -5.79
CA GLU A 473 7.51 -27.35 -5.49
C GLU A 473 6.35 -26.67 -4.75
N ALA A 474 6.63 -25.70 -3.89
CA ALA A 474 5.59 -24.98 -3.16
C ALA A 474 4.63 -24.23 -4.10
N ASP A 475 5.17 -23.67 -5.19
CA ASP A 475 4.37 -22.96 -6.18
C ASP A 475 3.44 -23.92 -6.95
N LEU A 476 3.88 -25.18 -7.19
CA LEU A 476 3.02 -26.22 -7.74
C LEU A 476 1.89 -26.59 -6.77
N VAL A 477 2.15 -26.61 -5.47
CA VAL A 477 1.12 -26.86 -4.45
C VAL A 477 0.10 -25.72 -4.45
N GLU A 478 0.53 -24.49 -4.59
CA GLU A 478 -0.35 -23.32 -4.72
C GLU A 478 -1.25 -23.42 -5.94
N GLU A 479 -0.69 -23.78 -7.10
CA GLU A 479 -1.47 -23.96 -8.33
C GLU A 479 -2.59 -24.99 -8.17
N VAL A 480 -2.31 -26.09 -7.48
CA VAL A 480 -3.32 -27.10 -7.17
C VAL A 480 -4.34 -26.56 -6.16
N GLY A 481 -3.88 -25.89 -5.10
CA GLY A 481 -4.72 -25.36 -4.04
C GLY A 481 -5.73 -24.32 -4.54
N ARG A 482 -5.30 -23.39 -5.40
CA ARG A 482 -6.17 -22.37 -5.98
C ARG A 482 -7.21 -22.97 -6.95
N MET A 483 -6.87 -24.02 -7.69
CA MET A 483 -7.81 -24.70 -8.60
C MET A 483 -8.79 -25.63 -7.88
N VAL A 484 -8.38 -26.26 -6.77
CA VAL A 484 -9.28 -26.98 -5.86
C VAL A 484 -10.23 -26.00 -5.17
N GLY A 485 -9.77 -24.78 -4.92
CA GLY A 485 -10.45 -23.76 -4.13
C GLY A 485 -10.17 -23.93 -2.64
N TYR A 486 -9.57 -22.94 -2.03
CA TYR A 486 -9.19 -22.97 -0.60
C TYR A 486 -10.39 -23.19 0.34
N ASP A 487 -11.58 -22.75 -0.06
CA ASP A 487 -12.83 -22.96 0.71
C ASP A 487 -13.25 -24.44 0.77
N ASN A 488 -12.76 -25.27 -0.15
CA ASN A 488 -13.01 -26.72 -0.15
C ASN A 488 -12.04 -27.49 0.76
N ILE A 489 -11.02 -26.81 1.32
CA ILE A 489 -10.05 -27.44 2.23
C ILE A 489 -10.59 -27.32 3.66
N ILE A 490 -10.91 -28.48 4.25
CA ILE A 490 -11.44 -28.53 5.62
C ILE A 490 -10.29 -28.31 6.61
N PRO A 491 -10.31 -27.22 7.40
CA PRO A 491 -9.27 -26.97 8.37
C PRO A 491 -9.31 -28.01 9.50
N VAL A 492 -8.17 -28.62 9.79
CA VAL A 492 -8.00 -29.56 10.89
C VAL A 492 -7.07 -28.98 11.93
N ALA A 493 -7.52 -28.92 13.17
CA ALA A 493 -6.67 -28.46 14.27
C ALA A 493 -5.49 -29.42 14.46
N PRO A 494 -4.24 -28.92 14.54
CA PRO A 494 -3.08 -29.76 14.81
C PRO A 494 -3.19 -30.39 16.22
N LEU A 495 -2.84 -31.64 16.32
CA LEU A 495 -2.68 -32.29 17.61
C LEU A 495 -1.36 -31.83 18.20
N THR A 496 -1.42 -31.08 19.32
CA THR A 496 -0.26 -30.59 20.04
C THR A 496 -0.41 -30.90 21.53
N ASP A 497 0.71 -31.17 22.18
CA ASP A 497 0.72 -31.30 23.62
C ASP A 497 0.33 -29.97 24.27
N LEU A 498 -0.53 -30.05 25.31
CA LEU A 498 -0.96 -28.90 26.07
C LEU A 498 0.15 -28.48 27.05
N GLU A 499 1.02 -27.60 26.59
CA GLU A 499 1.98 -26.92 27.44
C GLU A 499 1.52 -25.50 27.80
N ALA A 500 1.59 -25.15 29.08
CA ALA A 500 1.27 -23.81 29.51
C ALA A 500 2.28 -22.81 28.90
N THR A 501 1.81 -21.95 28.02
CA THR A 501 2.66 -20.92 27.41
C THR A 501 3.17 -19.96 28.48
N LYS A 502 4.49 -19.88 28.64
CA LYS A 502 5.13 -18.91 29.52
C LYS A 502 5.31 -17.59 28.78
N LEU A 503 4.75 -16.52 29.33
CA LEU A 503 5.06 -15.19 28.82
C LEU A 503 6.54 -14.90 28.99
N GLU A 504 7.14 -14.37 27.92
CA GLU A 504 8.53 -13.87 27.99
C GLU A 504 8.67 -12.77 29.04
N PRO A 505 9.86 -12.70 29.70
CA PRO A 505 10.10 -11.71 30.76
C PRO A 505 9.76 -10.28 30.34
N GLY A 506 10.12 -9.87 29.13
CA GLY A 506 9.85 -8.55 28.61
C GLY A 506 8.36 -8.23 28.53
N LYS A 507 7.56 -9.16 28.02
CA LYS A 507 6.09 -9.00 27.97
C LYS A 507 5.47 -8.92 29.36
N LYS A 508 5.98 -9.68 30.34
CA LYS A 508 5.51 -9.60 31.73
C LYS A 508 5.77 -8.22 32.34
N ILE A 509 6.94 -7.65 32.09
CA ILE A 509 7.32 -6.33 32.57
C ILE A 509 6.48 -5.26 31.91
N THR A 510 6.35 -5.29 30.58
CA THR A 510 5.54 -4.36 29.82
C THR A 510 4.09 -4.34 30.36
N ARG A 511 3.47 -5.51 30.52
CA ARG A 511 2.10 -5.60 31.11
C ARG A 511 2.03 -5.03 32.52
N LYS A 512 3.02 -5.34 33.39
CA LYS A 512 3.06 -4.77 34.74
C LYS A 512 3.15 -3.23 34.72
N VAL A 513 3.94 -2.66 33.81
CA VAL A 513 4.03 -1.21 33.66
C VAL A 513 2.70 -0.63 33.16
N GLN A 514 2.10 -1.24 32.14
CA GLN A 514 0.81 -0.85 31.58
C GLN A 514 -0.29 -0.89 32.64
N ASP A 515 -0.43 -2.01 33.35
CA ASP A 515 -1.42 -2.19 34.42
C ASP A 515 -1.24 -1.16 35.54
N PHE A 516 0.01 -0.92 35.96
CA PHE A 516 0.27 0.05 37.01
C PHE A 516 -0.07 1.47 36.58
N LEU A 517 0.42 1.92 35.44
CA LEU A 517 0.21 3.29 34.97
C LEU A 517 -1.25 3.57 34.61
N SER A 518 -1.94 2.61 34.00
CA SER A 518 -3.34 2.78 33.65
C SER A 518 -4.25 2.74 34.88
N LEU A 519 -4.05 1.77 35.80
CA LEU A 519 -4.97 1.54 36.91
C LEU A 519 -4.64 2.35 38.18
N LYS A 520 -3.38 2.65 38.43
CA LYS A 520 -2.91 3.36 39.63
C LYS A 520 -2.24 4.71 39.32
N GLY A 521 -1.69 4.85 38.14
CA GLY A 521 -1.06 6.08 37.68
C GLY A 521 -2.03 7.04 36.96
N GLU A 522 -3.28 6.62 36.75
CA GLU A 522 -4.32 7.39 36.04
C GLU A 522 -3.84 7.98 34.73
N SER A 523 -2.95 7.24 34.02
CA SER A 523 -2.29 7.64 32.80
C SER A 523 -2.83 6.87 31.59
N LEU A 524 -3.05 7.55 30.48
CA LEU A 524 -3.48 6.94 29.23
C LEU A 524 -2.28 6.43 28.45
N GLU A 525 -2.33 5.21 27.93
CA GLU A 525 -1.32 4.71 27.01
C GLU A 525 -1.49 5.34 25.64
N ILE A 526 -0.38 5.80 25.08
CA ILE A 526 -0.33 6.31 23.71
C ILE A 526 0.74 5.57 22.90
N MET A 527 0.62 5.61 21.58
CA MET A 527 1.66 5.19 20.65
C MET A 527 1.88 6.29 19.64
N THR A 528 3.09 6.83 19.62
CA THR A 528 3.51 7.81 18.62
C THR A 528 4.27 7.11 17.49
N TYR A 529 4.35 7.77 16.35
CA TYR A 529 4.97 7.19 15.16
C TYR A 529 6.50 7.05 15.35
N PRO A 530 7.11 5.94 14.94
CA PRO A 530 8.56 5.74 15.08
C PRO A 530 9.39 6.59 14.12
N LEU A 531 8.76 7.13 13.08
CA LEU A 531 9.38 8.07 12.15
C LEU A 531 9.01 9.50 12.53
N VAL A 532 10.01 10.38 12.48
CA VAL A 532 9.87 11.81 12.78
C VAL A 532 10.54 12.62 11.66
N GLY A 533 10.14 13.87 11.53
CA GLY A 533 10.74 14.81 10.59
C GLY A 533 11.69 15.78 11.26
N GLU A 534 12.55 16.42 10.46
CA GLU A 534 13.50 17.41 10.93
C GLU A 534 12.83 18.59 11.67
N LYS A 535 11.67 19.06 11.16
CA LYS A 535 10.91 20.12 11.78
C LYS A 535 10.51 19.85 13.23
N LEU A 536 10.16 18.61 13.57
CA LEU A 536 9.82 18.23 14.94
C LEU A 536 11.05 18.26 15.83
N LEU A 537 12.17 17.76 15.36
CA LEU A 537 13.43 17.74 16.08
C LEU A 537 13.99 19.17 16.29
N ASP A 538 13.89 20.02 15.27
CA ASP A 538 14.24 21.44 15.39
C ASP A 538 13.38 22.16 16.44
N LYS A 539 12.08 21.93 16.41
CA LYS A 539 11.12 22.50 17.36
C LYS A 539 11.39 22.05 18.79
N ALA A 540 11.85 20.80 18.97
CA ALA A 540 12.29 20.26 20.24
C ALA A 540 13.73 20.66 20.62
N VAL A 541 14.44 21.43 19.77
CA VAL A 541 15.85 21.79 19.94
C VAL A 541 16.70 20.54 20.21
N TRP A 542 16.46 19.48 19.42
CA TRP A 542 17.14 18.22 19.58
C TRP A 542 18.45 18.20 18.78
N GLU A 543 19.60 18.26 19.45
CA GLU A 543 20.90 18.43 18.80
C GLU A 543 21.34 17.21 17.98
N ASN A 544 21.06 16.01 18.46
CA ASN A 544 21.34 14.75 17.74
C ASN A 544 20.18 14.39 16.82
N LYS A 545 20.20 14.88 15.59
CA LYS A 545 19.10 14.68 14.63
C LYS A 545 19.02 13.27 14.03
N ASN A 546 20.01 12.42 14.33
CA ASN A 546 20.03 11.02 13.83
C ASN A 546 19.98 10.93 12.31
N GLU A 547 20.80 11.75 11.62
CA GLU A 547 20.82 11.87 10.16
C GLU A 547 21.16 10.55 9.46
N GLU A 548 21.99 9.72 10.08
CA GLU A 548 22.43 8.42 9.55
C GLU A 548 21.31 7.38 9.49
N LEU A 549 20.22 7.59 10.25
CA LEU A 549 19.03 6.75 10.22
C LEU A 549 17.87 7.40 9.44
N LYS A 550 18.20 8.24 8.49
CA LYS A 550 17.28 8.87 7.55
C LYS A 550 16.87 7.88 6.46
N LEU A 551 15.58 7.89 6.10
CA LEU A 551 15.07 7.05 5.01
C LEU A 551 15.56 7.56 3.66
N VAL A 552 16.01 6.66 2.79
CA VAL A 552 16.48 7.00 1.44
C VAL A 552 15.32 7.51 0.57
N ASN A 553 14.13 6.93 0.75
CA ASN A 553 12.94 7.20 -0.06
C ASN A 553 11.71 7.51 0.81
N ALA A 554 11.86 8.45 1.74
CA ALA A 554 10.76 8.86 2.60
C ALA A 554 9.56 9.41 1.79
N LEU A 555 8.36 8.98 2.16
CA LEU A 555 7.12 9.45 1.55
C LEU A 555 6.78 10.89 1.95
N SER A 556 7.27 11.33 3.11
CA SER A 556 7.03 12.67 3.65
C SER A 556 8.27 13.20 4.36
N LYS A 557 8.54 14.51 4.21
CA LYS A 557 9.58 15.21 4.97
C LYS A 557 9.25 15.33 6.46
N ASP A 558 8.00 15.13 6.85
CA ASP A 558 7.58 15.15 8.25
C ASP A 558 7.78 13.80 8.96
N ALA A 559 8.20 12.75 8.21
CA ALA A 559 8.47 11.40 8.72
C ALA A 559 9.63 10.76 7.91
N ASP A 560 10.78 11.41 7.88
CA ASP A 560 11.91 11.03 7.03
C ASP A 560 13.04 10.28 7.74
N ARG A 561 12.98 10.17 9.08
CA ARG A 561 14.02 9.51 9.89
C ARG A 561 13.48 8.82 11.13
N MET A 562 14.24 7.85 11.64
CA MET A 562 13.90 7.16 12.88
C MET A 562 14.04 8.10 14.09
N ARG A 563 13.09 8.04 15.04
CA ARG A 563 13.10 8.87 16.24
C ARG A 563 14.27 8.54 17.16
N PRO A 564 15.08 9.53 17.57
CA PRO A 564 16.19 9.31 18.49
C PRO A 564 15.75 9.20 19.96
N SER A 565 14.54 9.63 20.29
CA SER A 565 13.92 9.62 21.62
C SER A 565 12.41 9.71 21.51
N LEU A 566 11.69 9.31 22.54
CA LEU A 566 10.24 9.52 22.67
C LEU A 566 9.87 10.98 23.02
N ILE A 567 10.82 11.76 23.53
CA ILE A 567 10.57 13.12 24.04
C ILE A 567 10.02 14.07 22.98
N PRO A 568 10.60 14.21 21.78
CA PRO A 568 10.06 15.13 20.76
C PRO A 568 8.61 14.85 20.40
N SER A 569 8.25 13.58 20.22
CA SER A 569 6.87 13.16 19.93
C SER A 569 5.93 13.44 21.12
N ALA A 570 6.39 13.20 22.34
CA ALA A 570 5.61 13.52 23.54
C ALA A 570 5.34 15.02 23.68
N LEU A 571 6.30 15.88 23.33
CA LEU A 571 6.11 17.34 23.34
C LEU A 571 5.05 17.78 22.33
N GLU A 572 4.98 17.12 21.18
CA GLU A 572 3.94 17.37 20.18
C GLU A 572 2.56 17.01 20.72
N VAL A 573 2.43 15.81 21.32
CA VAL A 573 1.19 15.35 21.98
C VAL A 573 0.77 16.31 23.08
N ILE A 574 1.70 16.78 23.92
CA ILE A 574 1.42 17.80 24.95
C ILE A 574 0.90 19.09 24.31
N GLY A 575 1.56 19.56 23.24
CA GLY A 575 1.15 20.79 22.55
C GLY A 575 -0.24 20.74 21.94
N GLU A 576 -0.64 19.59 21.41
CA GLU A 576 -1.96 19.38 20.84
C GLU A 576 -3.06 19.28 21.91
N ASN A 577 -2.81 18.51 22.98
CA ASN A 577 -3.79 18.26 24.01
C ASN A 577 -3.95 19.41 25.01
N ALA A 578 -2.90 20.20 25.27
CA ALA A 578 -2.96 21.38 26.16
C ALA A 578 -3.99 22.43 25.72
N LYS A 579 -4.40 22.41 24.45
CA LYS A 579 -5.47 23.28 23.92
C LYS A 579 -6.86 22.87 24.40
N ARG A 580 -7.06 21.58 24.66
CA ARG A 580 -8.38 20.98 24.93
C ARG A 580 -8.57 20.65 26.41
N PHE A 581 -7.51 20.19 27.07
CA PHE A 581 -7.56 19.70 28.44
C PHE A 581 -6.78 20.60 29.40
N SER A 582 -7.27 20.74 30.63
CA SER A 582 -6.60 21.49 31.69
C SER A 582 -5.57 20.67 32.46
N LYS A 583 -5.78 19.36 32.56
CA LYS A 583 -4.89 18.39 33.20
C LYS A 583 -5.02 17.06 32.48
N PHE A 584 -3.90 16.39 32.25
CA PHE A 584 -3.85 15.03 31.70
C PHE A 584 -2.50 14.35 31.98
N SER A 585 -2.53 13.04 31.95
CA SER A 585 -1.34 12.18 32.06
C SER A 585 -1.38 11.12 30.98
N PHE A 586 -0.25 10.82 30.39
CA PHE A 586 -0.09 9.72 29.43
C PHE A 586 1.27 9.05 29.58
N PHE A 587 1.38 7.85 29.05
CA PHE A 587 2.64 7.14 28.95
C PHE A 587 2.78 6.45 27.59
N GLU A 588 4.01 6.22 27.17
CA GLU A 588 4.36 5.44 25.97
C GLU A 588 5.50 4.46 26.31
N ILE A 589 5.35 3.19 25.90
CA ILE A 589 6.44 2.22 25.86
C ILE A 589 6.81 2.04 24.39
N GLY A 590 7.94 2.60 24.00
CA GLY A 590 8.35 2.63 22.60
C GLY A 590 9.84 2.43 22.42
N ARG A 591 10.26 2.27 21.15
CA ARG A 591 11.67 2.19 20.79
C ARG A 591 12.20 3.54 20.34
N SER A 592 13.43 3.84 20.71
CA SER A 592 14.24 4.90 20.11
C SER A 592 15.42 4.27 19.37
N TYR A 593 15.94 4.98 18.39
CA TYR A 593 16.93 4.47 17.46
C TYR A 593 18.09 5.45 17.35
N LEU A 594 19.31 4.97 17.60
CA LEU A 594 20.53 5.75 17.45
C LEU A 594 21.45 5.06 16.45
N PHE A 595 22.15 5.83 15.65
CA PHE A 595 23.15 5.27 14.74
C PHE A 595 24.27 4.56 15.52
N SER A 596 24.71 3.44 14.98
CA SER A 596 25.81 2.66 15.55
C SER A 596 26.67 2.12 14.43
N GLU A 597 27.95 2.48 14.42
CA GLU A 597 28.92 1.98 13.43
C GLU A 597 29.02 0.43 13.43
N LYS A 598 28.82 -0.18 14.58
CA LYS A 598 28.93 -1.63 14.74
C LYS A 598 27.70 -2.39 14.27
N ASN A 599 26.50 -1.88 14.59
CA ASN A 599 25.24 -2.60 14.44
C ASN A 599 24.25 -1.86 13.52
N PHE A 600 24.71 -0.84 12.80
CA PHE A 600 23.89 0.10 12.05
C PHE A 600 22.91 0.90 12.94
N SER A 601 22.21 0.27 13.88
CA SER A 601 21.28 0.92 14.80
C SER A 601 21.39 0.31 16.21
N ASP A 602 21.49 1.17 17.22
CA ASP A 602 21.29 0.80 18.62
C ASP A 602 19.86 1.13 19.01
N GLU A 603 19.06 0.11 19.23
CA GLU A 603 17.67 0.25 19.65
C GLU A 603 17.56 0.23 21.18
N LYS A 604 16.84 1.21 21.73
CA LYS A 604 16.51 1.27 23.14
C LYS A 604 15.02 1.24 23.37
N HIS A 605 14.58 0.36 24.26
CA HIS A 605 13.21 0.40 24.74
C HIS A 605 13.07 1.45 25.83
N GLN A 606 12.25 2.44 25.60
CA GLN A 606 12.02 3.53 26.54
C GLN A 606 10.58 3.49 27.06
N LEU A 607 10.43 3.76 28.35
CA LEU A 607 9.18 4.20 28.94
C LEU A 607 9.22 5.70 29.09
N LEU A 608 8.26 6.39 28.54
CA LEU A 608 8.02 7.81 28.78
C LEU A 608 6.70 7.95 29.56
N ILE A 609 6.70 8.75 30.63
CA ILE A 609 5.52 9.16 31.36
C ILE A 609 5.47 10.68 31.33
N ALA A 610 4.34 11.27 30.97
CA ALA A 610 4.18 12.71 30.89
C ALA A 610 2.93 13.17 31.63
N ASN A 611 3.09 14.16 32.49
CA ASN A 611 2.00 14.84 33.18
C ASN A 611 1.95 16.30 32.74
N PHE A 612 0.74 16.78 32.51
CA PHE A 612 0.46 18.18 32.18
C PHE A 612 -0.59 18.77 33.11
N ASP A 613 -0.35 20.03 33.56
CA ASP A 613 -1.34 20.82 34.29
C ASP A 613 -1.24 22.29 33.87
N LYS A 614 -2.39 22.96 33.70
CA LYS A 614 -2.44 24.39 33.32
C LYS A 614 -2.06 25.34 34.45
N LYS A 615 -2.16 24.91 35.71
CA LYS A 615 -2.09 25.78 36.88
C LYS A 615 -0.76 25.68 37.61
N GLU A 616 -0.24 24.47 37.79
CA GLU A 616 0.94 24.20 38.61
C GLU A 616 1.85 23.14 38.00
N THR A 617 3.13 23.10 38.42
CA THR A 617 4.06 22.08 37.93
C THR A 617 3.69 20.69 38.50
N PRO A 618 3.49 19.69 37.63
CA PRO A 618 3.19 18.33 38.07
C PRO A 618 4.45 17.52 38.44
N PHE A 619 5.59 18.18 38.69
CA PHE A 619 6.90 17.54 38.90
C PHE A 619 6.90 16.55 40.06
N ILE A 620 6.39 16.98 41.24
CA ILE A 620 6.33 16.12 42.43
C ILE A 620 5.36 14.96 42.24
N GLU A 621 4.23 15.21 41.61
CA GLU A 621 3.25 14.16 41.26
C GLU A 621 3.91 13.07 40.40
N LEU A 622 4.68 13.48 39.39
CA LEU A 622 5.39 12.55 38.50
C LEU A 622 6.52 11.77 39.20
N ILE A 623 7.26 12.42 40.09
CA ILE A 623 8.25 11.74 40.93
C ILE A 623 7.57 10.61 41.72
N ASN A 624 6.49 10.95 42.44
CA ASN A 624 5.75 9.97 43.27
C ASN A 624 5.22 8.80 42.43
N THR A 625 4.69 9.07 41.24
CA THR A 625 4.20 8.03 40.33
C THR A 625 5.34 7.13 39.85
N THR A 626 6.47 7.72 39.48
CA THR A 626 7.66 6.98 39.01
C THR A 626 8.26 6.12 40.12
N GLU A 627 8.40 6.66 41.34
CA GLU A 627 8.90 5.91 42.48
C GLU A 627 7.99 4.72 42.85
N LYS A 628 6.68 4.95 42.87
CA LYS A 628 5.67 3.90 43.09
C LYS A 628 5.75 2.81 42.04
N LEU A 629 5.93 3.18 40.76
CA LEU A 629 6.11 2.23 39.66
C LEU A 629 7.38 1.37 39.88
N LEU A 630 8.53 2.02 40.14
CA LEU A 630 9.80 1.31 40.34
C LEU A 630 9.72 0.38 41.55
N THR A 631 9.07 0.81 42.62
CA THR A 631 8.77 0.00 43.80
C THR A 631 7.88 -1.20 43.48
N TYR A 632 6.79 -0.96 42.68
CA TYR A 632 5.89 -2.03 42.25
C TYR A 632 6.60 -3.07 41.38
N LEU A 633 7.52 -2.62 40.53
CA LEU A 633 8.37 -3.51 39.71
C LEU A 633 9.45 -4.23 40.57
N ASN A 634 9.57 -3.91 41.86
CA ASN A 634 10.58 -4.44 42.79
C ASN A 634 12.00 -4.21 42.30
N VAL A 635 12.28 -3.03 41.74
CA VAL A 635 13.56 -2.65 41.16
C VAL A 635 14.28 -1.68 42.11
N PRO A 636 15.52 -1.94 42.48
CA PRO A 636 16.32 -0.99 43.26
C PRO A 636 16.60 0.29 42.48
N TYR A 637 16.21 1.43 43.02
CA TYR A 637 16.43 2.73 42.38
C TYR A 637 16.97 3.75 43.38
N ASP A 638 17.51 4.83 42.83
CA ASP A 638 17.95 6.00 43.56
C ASP A 638 17.75 7.23 42.67
N LEU A 639 17.29 8.33 43.26
CA LEU A 639 17.11 9.61 42.55
C LEU A 639 18.21 10.58 42.99
N SER A 640 18.84 11.25 42.02
CA SER A 640 19.96 12.15 42.25
C SER A 640 19.87 13.39 41.36
N THR A 641 20.23 14.54 41.88
CA THR A 641 20.33 15.79 41.09
C THR A 641 21.58 15.81 40.22
N ASP A 642 22.60 14.97 40.54
CA ASP A 642 23.85 14.87 39.83
C ASP A 642 24.23 13.42 39.53
N THR A 643 24.89 13.18 38.41
CA THR A 643 25.46 11.86 38.01
C THR A 643 26.91 11.72 38.44
N GLY A 644 27.56 12.76 38.96
CA GLY A 644 29.01 12.79 39.21
C GLY A 644 29.80 12.60 37.92
N LYS A 645 30.67 11.58 37.90
CA LYS A 645 31.45 11.20 36.69
C LYS A 645 30.72 10.28 35.74
N PHE A 646 29.51 9.83 36.04
CA PHE A 646 28.75 8.87 35.26
C PHE A 646 27.83 9.59 34.26
N LYS A 647 27.77 9.12 33.03
CA LYS A 647 26.89 9.64 32.02
C LYS A 647 25.47 9.07 32.17
N ASN A 648 24.45 9.91 32.04
CA ASN A 648 23.08 9.42 31.88
C ASN A 648 22.89 8.97 30.42
N GLU A 649 22.42 7.74 30.24
CA GLU A 649 22.29 7.10 28.92
C GLU A 649 21.03 7.52 28.15
N VAL A 650 20.09 8.22 28.81
CA VAL A 650 18.77 8.54 28.22
C VAL A 650 18.69 10.00 27.79
N ILE A 651 19.07 10.93 28.69
CA ILE A 651 19.05 12.36 28.40
C ILE A 651 20.16 13.06 29.16
N ASP A 652 20.82 13.99 28.47
CA ASP A 652 21.80 14.88 29.11
C ASP A 652 21.09 16.14 29.65
N LYS A 653 21.50 16.57 30.86
CA LYS A 653 21.01 17.80 31.48
C LYS A 653 21.30 19.06 30.64
N SER A 654 22.24 18.99 29.72
CA SER A 654 22.57 20.08 28.80
C SER A 654 21.46 20.31 27.75
N TRP A 655 20.53 19.39 27.53
CA TRP A 655 19.40 19.61 26.63
C TRP A 655 18.55 20.78 27.14
N THR A 656 18.46 21.83 26.35
CA THR A 656 17.81 23.10 26.72
C THR A 656 16.29 23.04 26.91
N GLY A 657 15.68 21.90 26.54
CA GLY A 657 14.25 21.62 26.75
C GLY A 657 13.88 21.20 28.18
N SER A 658 14.88 20.85 29.02
CA SER A 658 14.67 20.51 30.42
C SER A 658 14.76 21.73 31.34
N HIS A 659 13.98 21.74 32.42
CA HIS A 659 14.02 22.81 33.44
C HIS A 659 15.33 22.70 34.24
N PRO A 660 16.05 23.82 34.50
CA PRO A 660 17.38 23.78 35.12
C PRO A 660 17.38 23.31 36.58
N HIS A 661 16.27 23.46 37.30
CA HIS A 661 16.15 23.12 38.72
C HIS A 661 15.26 21.90 38.96
N GLU A 662 14.23 21.70 38.16
CA GLU A 662 13.33 20.52 38.25
C GLU A 662 13.85 19.40 37.35
N PHE A 663 14.96 18.78 37.77
CA PHE A 663 15.64 17.71 37.04
C PHE A 663 16.25 16.70 38.01
N LEU A 664 15.87 15.44 37.89
CA LEU A 664 16.41 14.30 38.64
C LEU A 664 16.88 13.21 37.69
N ASN A 665 18.05 12.64 37.97
CA ASN A 665 18.51 11.41 37.32
C ASN A 665 17.99 10.20 38.04
N ILE A 666 17.58 9.16 37.32
CA ILE A 666 17.16 7.89 37.87
C ILE A 666 18.30 6.88 37.73
N ARG A 667 18.79 6.40 38.83
CA ARG A 667 19.77 5.31 38.87
C ARG A 667 19.04 4.02 39.20
N ILE A 668 19.18 3.02 38.33
CA ILE A 668 18.54 1.71 38.48
C ILE A 668 19.64 0.63 38.45
N MET A 669 19.67 -0.23 39.47
CA MET A 669 20.69 -1.28 39.58
C MET A 669 22.12 -0.74 39.43
N GLY A 670 22.37 0.46 39.94
CA GLY A 670 23.69 1.11 39.92
C GLY A 670 24.07 1.88 38.67
N LYS A 671 23.21 1.88 37.60
CA LYS A 671 23.42 2.63 36.37
C LYS A 671 22.37 3.75 36.22
N PHE A 672 22.75 4.89 35.63
CA PHE A 672 21.80 5.95 35.29
C PHE A 672 21.02 5.55 34.02
N LYS A 673 19.77 5.24 34.21
CA LYS A 673 18.89 4.65 33.20
C LYS A 673 17.67 5.54 32.87
N GLY A 674 17.60 6.74 33.41
CA GLY A 674 16.47 7.61 33.15
C GLY A 674 16.62 8.97 33.80
N SER A 675 15.63 9.82 33.57
CA SER A 675 15.48 11.15 34.18
C SER A 675 14.03 11.51 34.39
N ILE A 676 13.77 12.33 35.40
CA ILE A 676 12.49 12.99 35.64
C ILE A 676 12.79 14.50 35.61
N PHE A 677 12.06 15.24 34.82
CA PHE A 677 12.27 16.68 34.70
C PHE A 677 10.99 17.39 34.25
N SER A 678 10.92 18.68 34.59
CA SER A 678 9.92 19.56 33.99
C SER A 678 10.41 20.10 32.65
N ILE A 679 9.48 20.33 31.76
CA ILE A 679 9.78 20.93 30.45
C ILE A 679 10.01 22.42 30.63
N HIS A 680 11.07 22.94 30.03
CA HIS A 680 11.43 24.35 30.11
C HIS A 680 10.29 25.23 29.51
N PRO A 681 9.90 26.35 30.12
CA PRO A 681 8.82 27.22 29.62
C PRO A 681 8.98 27.67 28.16
N LEU A 682 10.22 27.93 27.71
CA LEU A 682 10.49 28.25 26.29
C LEU A 682 10.16 27.09 25.37
N MET A 683 10.44 25.86 25.79
CA MET A 683 10.08 24.65 25.04
C MET A 683 8.57 24.49 24.96
N MET A 684 7.85 24.71 26.08
CA MET A 684 6.39 24.70 26.09
C MET A 684 5.81 25.72 25.08
N LYS A 685 6.45 26.89 24.95
CA LYS A 685 6.09 27.93 23.97
C LYS A 685 6.31 27.46 22.53
N ASN A 686 7.42 26.76 22.25
CA ASN A 686 7.69 26.18 20.92
C ASN A 686 6.55 25.25 20.48
N PHE A 687 5.99 24.48 21.39
CA PHE A 687 4.87 23.57 21.14
C PHE A 687 3.48 24.21 21.36
N LYS A 688 3.42 25.53 21.57
CA LYS A 688 2.18 26.31 21.80
C LYS A 688 1.35 25.78 22.97
N ALA A 689 1.96 25.13 23.95
CA ALA A 689 1.34 24.63 25.15
C ALA A 689 1.38 25.68 26.27
N LYS A 690 0.20 26.05 26.77
CA LYS A 690 0.06 26.97 27.91
C LYS A 690 -0.18 26.17 29.17
N GLY A 691 0.80 26.13 30.06
CA GLY A 691 0.78 25.36 31.32
C GLY A 691 2.15 24.78 31.63
N PHE A 692 2.16 23.78 32.49
CA PHE A 692 3.36 23.11 32.96
C PHE A 692 3.32 21.64 32.58
N ALA A 693 4.44 21.10 32.14
CA ALA A 693 4.56 19.69 31.85
C ALA A 693 5.81 19.12 32.51
N SER A 694 5.72 17.91 33.02
CA SER A 694 6.85 17.12 33.50
C SER A 694 6.88 15.77 32.83
N VAL A 695 8.10 15.27 32.57
CA VAL A 695 8.32 14.03 31.84
C VAL A 695 9.31 13.16 32.61
N ALA A 696 9.00 11.87 32.69
CA ALA A 696 9.95 10.83 33.13
C ALA A 696 10.27 9.94 31.93
N VAL A 697 11.54 9.71 31.66
CA VAL A 697 11.99 8.80 30.61
C VAL A 697 12.92 7.78 31.20
N ILE A 698 12.66 6.49 30.96
CA ILE A 698 13.40 5.36 31.54
C ILE A 698 13.77 4.39 30.42
N ASP A 699 15.05 4.01 30.35
CA ASP A 699 15.51 2.92 29.47
C ASP A 699 15.17 1.57 30.09
N LEU A 700 14.26 0.85 29.47
CA LEU A 700 13.80 -0.48 29.88
C LEU A 700 14.59 -1.63 29.23
N THR A 701 15.51 -1.38 28.31
CA THR A 701 16.18 -2.39 27.47
C THR A 701 16.76 -3.53 28.31
N ASP A 702 17.49 -3.19 29.38
CA ASP A 702 18.10 -4.20 30.28
C ASP A 702 17.05 -4.99 31.07
N PHE A 703 15.86 -4.45 31.29
CA PHE A 703 14.78 -5.09 32.05
C PHE A 703 14.01 -6.09 31.22
N LEU A 704 13.78 -5.79 29.97
CA LEU A 704 12.96 -6.64 29.09
C LEU A 704 13.66 -7.99 28.83
N ASN A 705 14.95 -8.05 28.98
CA ASN A 705 15.78 -9.25 28.78
C ASN A 705 16.04 -10.05 30.07
N ARG A 706 15.45 -9.67 31.20
CA ARG A 706 15.70 -10.30 32.48
C ARG A 706 14.42 -10.69 33.21
N GLU A 707 14.43 -11.86 33.83
CA GLU A 707 13.37 -12.24 34.76
C GLU A 707 13.52 -11.41 36.04
N LEU A 708 12.56 -10.53 36.32
CA LEU A 708 12.50 -9.84 37.61
C LEU A 708 12.07 -10.86 38.66
N LYS A 709 13.00 -11.17 39.55
CA LYS A 709 12.72 -12.08 40.68
C LYS A 709 11.78 -11.40 41.65
N ASP A 710 10.63 -11.98 41.87
CA ASP A 710 9.73 -11.55 42.94
C ASP A 710 10.37 -11.88 44.27
N LYS A 711 11.03 -10.87 44.85
CA LYS A 711 11.67 -10.97 46.15
C LYS A 711 10.84 -10.31 47.24
N SER A 712 9.51 -10.23 47.07
CA SER A 712 8.67 -9.69 48.10
C SER A 712 8.81 -10.53 49.38
N LYS A 713 9.42 -9.91 50.38
CA LYS A 713 9.48 -10.49 51.73
C LYS A 713 8.35 -9.88 52.52
N TYR A 714 7.43 -10.71 52.95
CA TYR A 714 6.44 -10.29 53.92
C TYR A 714 7.15 -9.74 55.15
N LYS A 715 6.86 -8.50 55.52
CA LYS A 715 7.22 -7.90 56.81
C LYS A 715 5.93 -7.68 57.58
N PRO A 716 5.78 -8.33 58.73
CA PRO A 716 4.62 -8.05 59.55
C PRO A 716 4.58 -6.58 60.00
N ILE A 717 3.41 -6.00 59.99
CA ILE A 717 3.19 -4.65 60.54
C ILE A 717 3.59 -4.67 62.01
N SER A 718 4.35 -3.68 62.45
CA SER A 718 4.70 -3.51 63.84
C SER A 718 3.45 -3.45 64.71
N LYS A 719 3.44 -4.22 65.75
CA LYS A 719 2.39 -4.20 66.80
C LYS A 719 2.63 -3.09 67.84
N PHE A 720 3.77 -2.45 67.79
CA PHE A 720 4.19 -1.41 68.72
C PHE A 720 4.09 -0.02 68.06
N PRO A 721 3.80 1.02 68.87
CA PRO A 721 3.58 2.38 68.34
C PRO A 721 4.91 2.95 67.81
N VAL A 722 4.74 3.69 66.69
CA VAL A 722 5.84 4.45 66.07
C VAL A 722 5.98 5.80 66.74
N SER A 723 7.18 6.22 67.06
CA SER A 723 7.46 7.56 67.56
C SER A 723 7.94 8.44 66.39
N THR A 724 7.30 9.62 66.23
CA THR A 724 7.67 10.58 65.20
C THR A 724 8.31 11.79 65.84
N PHE A 725 9.45 12.21 65.23
CA PHE A 725 10.18 13.40 65.61
C PHE A 725 10.23 14.35 64.39
N ASP A 726 9.66 15.55 64.55
CA ASP A 726 9.69 16.58 63.53
C ASP A 726 10.64 17.70 63.99
N CYS A 727 11.56 18.11 63.08
CA CYS A 727 12.48 19.21 63.38
C CYS A 727 12.67 20.09 62.15
N THR A 728 12.88 21.37 62.32
CA THR A 728 13.14 22.31 61.23
C THR A 728 14.58 22.77 61.31
N VAL A 729 15.28 22.66 60.18
CA VAL A 729 16.67 23.15 60.05
C VAL A 729 16.79 24.27 59.06
N LEU A 730 17.82 25.10 59.21
CA LEU A 730 18.14 26.14 58.25
C LEU A 730 19.13 25.62 57.20
N VAL A 731 18.79 25.81 55.92
CA VAL A 731 19.57 25.32 54.80
C VAL A 731 19.83 26.49 53.83
N GLU A 732 21.04 26.68 53.38
CA GLU A 732 21.39 27.65 52.38
C GLU A 732 20.59 27.41 51.08
N LYS A 733 20.09 28.44 50.44
CA LYS A 733 19.24 28.30 49.23
C LYS A 733 19.92 27.54 48.10
N GLU A 734 21.23 27.63 48.02
CA GLU A 734 22.03 26.90 47.01
C GLU A 734 22.09 25.40 47.25
N LYS A 735 21.78 24.93 48.44
CA LYS A 735 21.80 23.53 48.81
C LYS A 735 20.43 22.93 48.68
N PRO A 736 20.25 21.84 47.90
CA PRO A 736 18.96 21.13 47.83
C PRO A 736 18.55 20.59 49.21
N ALA A 737 17.26 20.62 49.52
CA ALA A 737 16.71 20.06 50.75
C ALA A 737 17.04 18.56 50.92
N ALA A 738 17.24 17.82 49.82
CA ALA A 738 17.69 16.41 49.81
C ALA A 738 19.02 16.19 50.48
N THR A 739 19.93 17.18 50.50
CA THR A 739 21.24 17.09 51.18
C THR A 739 21.09 16.87 52.69
N VAL A 740 20.01 17.36 53.27
CA VAL A 740 19.70 17.15 54.70
C VAL A 740 19.32 15.67 54.94
N LEU A 741 18.54 15.06 54.04
CA LEU A 741 18.22 13.61 54.16
C LEU A 741 19.46 12.74 53.94
N GLU A 742 20.39 13.19 53.08
CA GLU A 742 21.64 12.47 52.85
C GLU A 742 22.54 12.46 54.07
N CYS A 743 22.64 13.58 54.79
CA CYS A 743 23.44 13.59 56.02
C CYS A 743 22.85 12.65 57.09
N LEU A 744 21.53 12.50 57.14
CA LEU A 744 20.85 11.54 58.01
C LEU A 744 21.11 10.05 57.67
N LYS A 745 21.71 9.74 56.51
CA LYS A 745 22.21 8.37 56.20
C LYS A 745 23.35 7.98 57.14
N LYS A 746 24.01 8.94 57.77
CA LYS A 746 25.12 8.71 58.74
C LYS A 746 24.59 8.25 60.09
N VAL A 747 23.31 8.51 60.42
CA VAL A 747 22.67 8.05 61.66
C VAL A 747 22.46 6.52 61.57
N LYS A 748 23.30 5.77 62.27
CA LYS A 748 23.26 4.29 62.29
C LYS A 748 22.41 3.78 63.45
N LEU A 749 21.10 4.02 63.39
CA LEU A 749 20.10 3.47 64.31
C LEU A 749 19.26 2.43 63.58
N LYS A 750 19.10 1.23 64.16
CA LYS A 750 18.30 0.17 63.56
C LYS A 750 16.80 0.52 63.64
N GLU A 751 16.40 1.29 64.66
CA GLU A 751 15.07 1.75 64.97
C GLU A 751 14.62 2.93 64.10
N LEU A 752 15.55 3.57 63.30
CA LEU A 752 15.24 4.61 62.36
C LEU A 752 14.58 4.01 61.11
N SER A 753 13.23 4.09 61.04
CA SER A 753 12.43 3.41 60.01
C SER A 753 12.12 4.29 58.81
N GLU A 754 11.91 5.58 59.01
CA GLU A 754 11.56 6.54 57.94
C GLU A 754 12.18 7.91 58.19
N LYS A 755 12.55 8.59 57.14
CA LYS A 755 13.00 10.00 57.12
C LYS A 755 12.50 10.67 55.85
N LYS A 756 11.87 11.81 56.03
CA LYS A 756 11.31 12.59 54.91
C LYS A 756 11.34 14.08 55.18
N VAL A 757 11.41 14.88 54.14
CA VAL A 757 11.13 16.32 54.20
C VAL A 757 9.63 16.48 54.18
N LEU A 758 9.09 17.24 55.15
CA LEU A 758 7.70 17.60 55.24
C LEU A 758 7.38 18.87 54.48
N ASP A 759 8.26 19.88 54.67
CA ASP A 759 8.03 21.21 54.14
C ASP A 759 9.38 21.94 53.91
N VAL A 760 9.36 22.88 52.94
CA VAL A 760 10.46 23.80 52.66
C VAL A 760 9.91 25.19 52.55
N PHE A 761 10.20 26.01 53.56
CA PHE A 761 9.74 27.39 53.63
C PHE A 761 10.88 28.40 53.41
N ASN A 762 10.63 29.38 52.57
CA ASN A 762 11.62 30.45 52.35
C ASN A 762 11.75 31.35 53.60
N GLN A 763 12.84 31.17 54.34
CA GLN A 763 13.07 31.84 55.60
C GLN A 763 13.55 33.32 55.42
N ASN A 764 14.51 33.51 54.52
CA ASN A 764 15.09 34.82 54.21
C ASN A 764 15.80 34.77 52.83
N GLU A 765 16.52 35.82 52.42
CA GLU A 765 17.15 35.89 51.09
C GLU A 765 18.23 34.81 50.87
N THR A 766 18.85 34.28 51.92
CA THR A 766 19.97 33.32 51.82
C THR A 766 19.62 31.91 52.27
N GLN A 767 18.55 31.70 53.03
CA GLN A 767 18.24 30.42 53.67
C GLN A 767 16.77 30.02 53.51
N ASN A 768 16.57 28.70 53.39
CA ASN A 768 15.27 28.01 53.52
C ASN A 768 15.20 27.32 54.88
N ALA A 769 14.01 27.28 55.48
CA ALA A 769 13.67 26.46 56.64
C ALA A 769 13.14 25.13 56.11
N VAL A 770 13.82 24.05 56.33
CA VAL A 770 13.45 22.70 55.89
C VAL A 770 12.95 21.92 57.11
N THR A 771 11.69 21.53 57.07
CA THR A 771 11.09 20.68 58.16
C THR A 771 11.23 19.20 57.75
N LEU A 772 11.82 18.45 58.62
CA LEU A 772 12.04 17.00 58.52
C LEU A 772 11.14 16.24 59.46
N SER A 773 10.69 15.09 59.02
CA SER A 773 10.05 14.06 59.87
C SER A 773 10.89 12.80 59.90
N VAL A 774 11.16 12.35 61.07
CA VAL A 774 11.96 11.12 61.30
C VAL A 774 11.12 10.19 62.18
N LYS A 775 11.00 8.92 61.76
CA LYS A 775 10.25 7.90 62.52
C LYS A 775 11.18 6.87 63.12
N PHE A 776 10.89 6.54 64.37
CA PHE A 776 11.56 5.48 65.16
C PHE A 776 10.57 4.37 65.51
N GLU A 777 10.92 3.15 65.22
CA GLU A 777 10.14 1.97 65.56
C GLU A 777 11.00 0.75 65.86
N ASP A 778 10.56 -0.11 66.75
CA ASP A 778 11.07 -1.42 67.00
C ASP A 778 9.96 -2.46 66.81
N PRO A 779 10.10 -3.46 65.93
CA PRO A 779 9.08 -4.46 65.70
C PRO A 779 8.80 -5.37 66.90
N ASN A 780 9.66 -5.36 67.89
CA ASN A 780 9.61 -6.31 69.01
C ASN A 780 9.21 -5.69 70.37
N LYS A 781 9.27 -4.35 70.47
CA LYS A 781 8.98 -3.64 71.74
C LYS A 781 8.59 -2.18 71.50
N THR A 782 7.86 -1.61 72.45
CA THR A 782 7.66 -0.16 72.54
C THR A 782 8.97 0.53 72.91
N LEU A 783 9.35 1.57 72.23
CA LEU A 783 10.52 2.37 72.54
C LEU A 783 10.22 3.22 73.76
N ASP A 784 11.14 3.23 74.73
CA ASP A 784 11.03 4.04 75.93
C ASP A 784 11.42 5.51 75.67
N HIS A 785 11.00 6.37 76.51
CA HIS A 785 11.20 7.80 76.42
C HIS A 785 12.70 8.20 76.42
N GLU A 786 13.50 7.45 77.19
CA GLU A 786 14.93 7.74 77.23
C GLU A 786 15.66 7.41 75.92
N PHE A 787 15.30 6.27 75.29
CA PHE A 787 15.79 5.91 73.98
C PHE A 787 15.39 6.92 72.89
N ILE A 788 14.08 7.31 72.88
CA ILE A 788 13.57 8.29 71.90
C ILE A 788 14.35 9.59 72.03
N LYS A 789 14.54 10.12 73.23
CA LYS A 789 15.27 11.36 73.44
C LYS A 789 16.75 11.27 73.03
N LYS A 790 17.41 10.10 73.21
CA LYS A 790 18.79 9.85 72.71
C LYS A 790 18.82 9.82 71.19
N ALA A 791 17.84 9.19 70.56
CA ALA A 791 17.70 9.10 69.09
C ALA A 791 17.48 10.48 68.45
N GLU A 792 16.57 11.27 69.00
CA GLU A 792 16.32 12.67 68.66
C GLU A 792 17.60 13.51 68.73
N ASN A 793 18.28 13.45 69.84
CA ASN A 793 19.55 14.17 70.02
C ASN A 793 20.62 13.74 69.04
N MET A 794 20.70 12.46 68.65
CA MET A 794 21.61 11.97 67.67
C MET A 794 21.26 12.55 66.25
N VAL A 795 19.98 12.61 65.90
CA VAL A 795 19.51 13.23 64.68
C VAL A 795 19.92 14.72 64.64
N ILE A 796 19.58 15.46 65.73
CA ILE A 796 19.92 16.88 65.87
C ILE A 796 21.41 17.08 65.73
N LYS A 797 22.22 16.33 66.46
CA LYS A 797 23.69 16.46 66.43
C LYS A 797 24.27 16.19 65.05
N THR A 798 23.74 15.19 64.36
CA THR A 798 24.18 14.84 62.97
C THR A 798 23.87 15.95 62.00
N LEU A 799 22.70 16.62 62.12
CA LEU A 799 22.30 17.73 61.32
C LEU A 799 23.19 18.97 61.58
N ASP A 800 23.45 19.28 62.85
CA ASP A 800 24.26 20.43 63.24
C ASP A 800 25.74 20.24 62.82
N GLU A 801 26.33 19.07 63.01
CA GLU A 801 27.66 18.72 62.51
C GLU A 801 27.79 18.78 60.99
N ALA A 802 26.71 18.62 60.24
CA ALA A 802 26.66 18.77 58.79
C ALA A 802 26.40 20.21 58.34
N GLY A 803 26.28 21.17 59.27
CA GLY A 803 26.05 22.57 58.95
C GLY A 803 24.56 22.91 58.70
N PHE A 804 23.67 22.14 59.28
CA PHE A 804 22.21 22.36 59.20
C PHE A 804 21.67 22.66 60.61
N PRO A 805 21.85 23.88 61.13
CA PRO A 805 21.41 24.20 62.50
C PRO A 805 19.89 24.18 62.63
N LEU A 806 19.39 23.76 63.79
CA LEU A 806 18.00 23.85 64.10
C LEU A 806 17.50 25.29 64.03
N LYS A 807 16.31 25.43 63.48
CA LYS A 807 15.59 26.71 63.57
C LYS A 807 15.07 26.92 64.99
N SER A 808 15.58 27.93 65.65
CA SER A 808 15.13 28.29 66.96
C SER A 808 13.69 28.84 66.97
#